data_036cc45e3ae4f960b03a04b134ec41ea
#
_entry.id   036cc45e3ae4f960b03a04b134ec41ea
#
_cell.length_a   1.000
_cell.length_b   1.000
_cell.length_c   1.000
_cell.angle_alpha   90.00
_cell.angle_beta   90.00
_cell.angle_gamma   90.00
#
_symmetry.space_group_name_H-M   'P 1'
#
loop_
_entity.id
_entity.type
_entity.pdbx_description
1 polymer ?
#
loop_
_entity_poly.entity_id
_entity_poly.type
_entity_poly.pdbx_seq_one_letter_code
_entity_poly.pdbx_strand_id
1 'polypeptide(L)'
;MSHNTQDSRFKGLTDQEVLQSRQKYGVNLLTPPKRPSIWKLYLEKFQDPVIKVLLVAAAFSLLISIIESEYAETIGIFFAIFLATGIGFYFEYDANKKFDLLNAVGEETPVMVIRNGKVHEIPKKDIVVGDVVILNTGDEIPADGVLLEAVSLQVNESSLTGELMVNKTTDEAHFDEEATYPSNSVMRGTTVTDGHGVMCVERVGDATEIGKVARQATEQSQEQTPLNLQLTKLANLIGKVGFTIAILTFVIFTAKDLYAYLSVTAVTDWHQWLEIARIVLKYFMMAVTLIVVAVPEGLPMSVTLSLALNMRRMLKTNNLVRKMHACETMGAITVICTDKTGTLTQNLMQVYDAQLDESQKNLIAEGIATNSTAFLEEKEGEGKPSGVGNPTEVALLLWLNEQGMDYISLRNQAKTVNQLTFSTERKYMATLVESSVLNARVLYVKGAPEIVMGKCNLEGSRIKQYNEQLLAYQNQAMRTLGVAYKVIPENSNTDCAELVKEGGLTFMGIFAISDPIRPDVPDAVKKCQSAGIRVKIVTGDTPGTATEIARQIGLWTSEDTERNRITGVEFAALSDEEALERVVDLKVMSRARPMDKQRLVQLLQQKGEVVAVTGDGTNDAPALNHAQVGLSMGTGTSVAKEASDITLLDDSFHSIATAVMWGRSLYKNIQRFIVFQLTINVVALLSVLLGAFLGTELPLTVTQMLWVNLIMDTFAAMALASIAPSMDVMNEKPRKRTDFIISPAMRNNIFGVGAGFLIVLMGLLAFFKNMPGGMDVHHLTVFFTIFVMLQFWNLFNASVFGTNHSIFKDAGHAMGMLGVALIILVGQFIVTFGGKVFRTEPLPALEWAYIIAGTSVVLWIGEIWRGVKRMMKK
;
A
#
# COMPACT_ATOMS: atom_id res chain seq x y z
N MET A 1 16.83 35.81 -4.10
CA MET A 1 16.72 36.92 -3.13
C MET A 1 15.52 36.65 -2.24
N SER A 2 15.78 36.53 -0.96
CA SER A 2 14.78 36.17 0.05
C SER A 2 13.62 37.15 0.05
N HIS A 3 12.42 36.68 -0.19
CA HIS A 3 11.20 37.47 0.03
C HIS A 3 11.05 37.75 1.52
N ASN A 4 11.36 38.99 1.90
CA ASN A 4 10.90 39.66 3.10
C ASN A 4 9.42 40.02 2.95
N THR A 5 8.53 39.08 3.12
CA THR A 5 7.18 39.41 3.56
C THR A 5 7.24 39.52 5.08
N GLN A 6 7.52 40.71 5.55
CA GLN A 6 7.29 41.15 6.93
C GLN A 6 5.76 41.13 7.19
N ASP A 7 5.22 40.02 7.58
CA ASP A 7 4.03 39.99 8.39
C ASP A 7 4.49 40.13 9.85
N SER A 8 4.81 41.38 10.22
CA SER A 8 5.44 41.75 11.50
C SER A 8 4.51 41.70 12.72
N ARG A 9 3.34 41.05 12.61
CA ARG A 9 2.41 40.90 13.73
C ARG A 9 2.87 39.85 14.74
N PHE A 10 3.53 38.79 14.31
CA PHE A 10 3.96 37.69 15.17
C PHE A 10 5.49 37.52 15.04
N LYS A 11 6.23 37.70 16.15
CA LYS A 11 7.68 37.50 16.15
C LYS A 11 8.11 36.03 16.19
N GLY A 12 7.27 35.12 16.73
CA GLY A 12 7.62 33.73 16.98
C GLY A 12 8.82 33.56 17.92
N LEU A 13 9.22 32.33 18.20
CA LEU A 13 10.35 32.02 19.07
C LEU A 13 11.69 32.30 18.39
N THR A 14 12.68 32.70 19.19
CA THR A 14 14.10 32.73 18.78
C THR A 14 14.71 31.33 18.90
N ASP A 15 15.85 31.08 18.23
CA ASP A 15 16.52 29.77 18.26
C ASP A 15 16.91 29.33 19.68
N GLN A 16 17.24 30.27 20.57
CA GLN A 16 17.52 29.97 21.98
C GLN A 16 16.26 29.54 22.74
N GLU A 17 15.14 30.21 22.51
CA GLU A 17 13.86 29.86 23.11
C GLU A 17 13.33 28.52 22.61
N VAL A 18 13.54 28.19 21.33
CA VAL A 18 13.23 26.86 20.77
C VAL A 18 14.00 25.76 21.50
N LEU A 19 15.31 25.95 21.73
CA LEU A 19 16.11 24.98 22.48
C LEU A 19 15.65 24.83 23.95
N GLN A 20 15.32 25.93 24.61
CA GLN A 20 14.80 25.91 25.98
C GLN A 20 13.43 25.23 26.06
N SER A 21 12.53 25.53 25.13
CA SER A 21 11.21 24.91 25.05
C SER A 21 11.34 23.41 24.80
N ARG A 22 12.22 22.99 23.89
CA ARG A 22 12.48 21.56 23.59
C ARG A 22 13.02 20.82 24.81
N GLN A 23 13.91 21.43 25.59
CA GLN A 23 14.41 20.83 26.84
C GLN A 23 13.35 20.70 27.92
N LYS A 24 12.43 21.67 28.01
CA LYS A 24 11.41 21.73 29.07
C LYS A 24 10.18 20.85 28.75
N TYR A 25 9.72 20.86 27.50
CA TYR A 25 8.45 20.25 27.10
C TYR A 25 8.61 19.03 26.17
N GLY A 26 9.84 18.74 25.71
CA GLY A 26 10.13 17.63 24.83
C GLY A 26 9.91 17.96 23.34
N VAL A 27 9.81 16.92 22.54
CA VAL A 27 9.61 16.96 21.08
C VAL A 27 8.17 16.61 20.73
N ASN A 28 7.70 17.04 19.57
CA ASN A 28 6.33 16.78 19.10
C ASN A 28 6.18 15.37 18.50
N LEU A 29 6.62 14.34 19.24
CA LEU A 29 6.46 12.94 18.89
C LEU A 29 5.51 12.27 19.89
N LEU A 30 4.60 11.45 19.37
CA LEU A 30 3.83 10.56 20.22
C LEU A 30 4.71 9.38 20.61
N THR A 31 4.72 9.05 21.91
CA THR A 31 5.44 7.86 22.39
C THR A 31 4.76 6.63 21.79
N PRO A 32 5.47 5.82 20.98
CA PRO A 32 4.88 4.61 20.44
C PRO A 32 4.39 3.71 21.60
N PRO A 33 3.32 2.93 21.41
CA PRO A 33 2.80 2.05 22.44
C PRO A 33 3.92 1.18 22.98
N LYS A 34 3.97 1.00 24.32
CA LYS A 34 5.01 0.22 25.00
C LYS A 34 5.06 -1.16 24.41
N ARG A 35 6.13 -1.46 23.69
CA ARG A 35 6.34 -2.79 23.14
C ARG A 35 6.44 -3.80 24.29
N PRO A 36 5.86 -4.99 24.12
CA PRO A 36 6.10 -6.06 25.06
C PRO A 36 7.60 -6.30 25.13
N SER A 37 8.09 -6.58 26.34
CA SER A 37 9.51 -6.92 26.56
C SER A 37 9.92 -8.04 25.60
N ILE A 38 11.16 -8.00 25.11
CA ILE A 38 11.74 -9.05 24.25
C ILE A 38 11.53 -10.44 24.88
N TRP A 39 11.70 -10.54 26.20
CA TRP A 39 11.43 -11.77 26.95
C TRP A 39 9.96 -12.20 26.92
N LYS A 40 9.03 -11.25 26.97
CA LYS A 40 7.59 -11.57 26.87
C LYS A 40 7.26 -12.11 25.49
N LEU A 41 7.75 -11.49 24.41
CA LEU A 41 7.58 -11.97 23.04
C LEU A 41 8.19 -13.37 22.84
N TYR A 42 9.34 -13.66 23.44
CA TYR A 42 9.93 -14.98 23.40
C TYR A 42 9.10 -16.02 24.17
N LEU A 43 8.62 -15.67 25.36
CA LEU A 43 7.80 -16.56 26.18
C LEU A 43 6.43 -16.84 25.56
N GLU A 44 5.88 -15.92 24.78
CA GLU A 44 4.64 -16.13 24.02
C GLU A 44 4.78 -17.28 23.02
N LYS A 45 5.97 -17.59 22.50
CA LYS A 45 6.23 -18.74 21.62
C LYS A 45 5.93 -20.09 22.31
N PHE A 46 6.05 -20.17 23.62
CA PHE A 46 5.71 -21.38 24.38
C PHE A 46 4.20 -21.61 24.54
N GLN A 47 3.38 -20.66 24.10
CA GLN A 47 1.94 -20.82 24.06
C GLN A 47 1.46 -21.59 22.82
N ASP A 48 2.33 -21.77 21.83
CA ASP A 48 2.03 -22.55 20.63
C ASP A 48 1.61 -23.99 20.99
N PRO A 49 0.52 -24.51 20.41
CA PRO A 49 0.04 -25.87 20.70
C PRO A 49 1.08 -26.96 20.40
N VAL A 50 1.89 -26.79 19.36
CA VAL A 50 2.95 -27.76 18.99
C VAL A 50 4.06 -27.76 20.03
N ILE A 51 4.51 -26.60 20.47
CA ILE A 51 5.53 -26.46 21.51
C ILE A 51 5.04 -27.08 22.84
N LYS A 52 3.75 -26.89 23.19
CA LYS A 52 3.16 -27.52 24.38
C LYS A 52 3.18 -29.07 24.28
N VAL A 53 2.85 -29.62 23.10
CA VAL A 53 2.92 -31.06 22.89
C VAL A 53 4.37 -31.57 22.99
N LEU A 54 5.33 -30.83 22.41
CA LEU A 54 6.76 -31.13 22.52
C LEU A 54 7.28 -31.08 23.96
N LEU A 55 6.82 -30.12 24.76
CA LEU A 55 7.17 -30.03 26.19
C LEU A 55 6.63 -31.24 26.98
N VAL A 56 5.41 -31.67 26.67
CA VAL A 56 4.86 -32.89 27.28
C VAL A 56 5.67 -34.13 26.86
N ALA A 57 6.02 -34.23 25.56
CA ALA A 57 6.87 -35.29 25.06
C ALA A 57 8.27 -35.30 25.74
N ALA A 58 8.89 -34.10 25.89
CA ALA A 58 10.17 -33.94 26.58
C ALA A 58 10.11 -34.39 28.05
N ALA A 59 9.00 -34.08 28.73
CA ALA A 59 8.83 -34.50 30.15
C ALA A 59 8.70 -36.03 30.27
N PHE A 60 7.94 -36.69 29.39
CA PHE A 60 7.84 -38.14 29.36
C PHE A 60 9.17 -38.80 28.96
N SER A 61 9.84 -38.29 27.92
CA SER A 61 11.15 -38.78 27.50
C SER A 61 12.19 -38.65 28.64
N LEU A 62 12.18 -37.49 29.36
CA LEU A 62 13.09 -37.27 30.49
C LEU A 62 12.88 -38.30 31.64
N LEU A 63 11.63 -38.61 31.97
CA LEU A 63 11.34 -39.60 32.99
C LEU A 63 11.88 -41.00 32.63
N ILE A 64 11.77 -41.41 31.37
CA ILE A 64 12.29 -42.71 30.92
C ILE A 64 13.82 -42.64 30.82
N SER A 65 14.40 -41.53 30.33
CA SER A 65 15.85 -41.34 30.27
C SER A 65 16.53 -41.41 31.62
N ILE A 66 15.88 -40.98 32.70
CA ILE A 66 16.41 -41.10 34.08
C ILE A 66 16.47 -42.59 34.50
N ILE A 67 15.50 -43.41 34.07
CA ILE A 67 15.45 -44.81 34.40
C ILE A 67 16.48 -45.64 33.59
N GLU A 68 16.64 -45.27 32.28
CA GLU A 68 17.48 -46.01 31.34
C GLU A 68 18.92 -45.46 31.29
N SER A 69 19.20 -44.28 31.87
CA SER A 69 20.48 -43.58 31.80
C SER A 69 20.88 -43.19 30.33
N GLU A 70 19.93 -43.13 29.41
CA GLU A 70 20.09 -42.69 28.02
C GLU A 70 19.36 -41.37 27.74
N TYR A 71 20.12 -40.26 27.59
CA TYR A 71 19.57 -38.90 27.49
C TYR A 71 19.54 -38.33 26.07
N ALA A 72 20.03 -39.05 25.06
CA ALA A 72 20.21 -38.52 23.71
C ALA A 72 18.90 -38.05 23.04
N GLU A 73 17.82 -38.79 23.19
CA GLU A 73 16.50 -38.47 22.64
C GLU A 73 15.90 -37.24 23.34
N THR A 74 15.96 -37.19 24.66
CA THR A 74 15.50 -36.04 25.46
C THR A 74 16.25 -34.77 25.13
N ILE A 75 17.58 -34.82 24.99
CA ILE A 75 18.40 -33.68 24.54
C ILE A 75 17.99 -33.24 23.16
N GLY A 76 17.72 -34.17 22.23
CA GLY A 76 17.21 -33.89 20.91
C GLY A 76 15.90 -33.09 20.91
N ILE A 77 14.94 -33.51 21.76
CA ILE A 77 13.64 -32.82 21.87
C ILE A 77 13.81 -31.40 22.47
N PHE A 78 14.62 -31.23 23.52
CA PHE A 78 14.91 -29.90 24.08
C PHE A 78 15.63 -28.99 23.09
N PHE A 79 16.59 -29.52 22.34
CA PHE A 79 17.26 -28.80 21.29
C PHE A 79 16.30 -28.35 20.18
N ALA A 80 15.38 -29.23 19.79
CA ALA A 80 14.33 -28.95 18.85
C ALA A 80 13.41 -27.82 19.32
N ILE A 81 12.95 -27.86 20.57
CA ILE A 81 12.13 -26.80 21.18
C ILE A 81 12.89 -25.46 21.18
N PHE A 82 14.17 -25.48 21.56
CA PHE A 82 15.01 -24.27 21.57
C PHE A 82 15.18 -23.68 20.17
N LEU A 83 15.44 -24.52 19.16
CA LEU A 83 15.54 -24.07 17.76
C LEU A 83 14.20 -23.51 17.26
N ALA A 84 13.09 -24.21 17.51
CA ALA A 84 11.75 -23.78 17.07
C ALA A 84 11.38 -22.41 17.65
N THR A 85 11.51 -22.26 18.96
CA THR A 85 11.19 -21.00 19.64
C THR A 85 12.18 -19.88 19.30
N GLY A 86 13.48 -20.17 19.22
CA GLY A 86 14.53 -19.17 18.98
C GLY A 86 14.51 -18.64 17.54
N ILE A 87 14.44 -19.52 16.55
CA ILE A 87 14.43 -19.14 15.14
C ILE A 87 13.10 -18.41 14.80
N GLY A 88 11.98 -18.95 15.23
CA GLY A 88 10.67 -18.32 15.04
C GLY A 88 10.60 -16.91 15.64
N PHE A 89 11.14 -16.73 16.85
CA PHE A 89 11.25 -15.43 17.51
C PHE A 89 12.15 -14.46 16.73
N TYR A 90 13.35 -14.90 16.31
CA TYR A 90 14.29 -14.05 15.60
C TYR A 90 13.71 -13.47 14.32
N PHE A 91 13.08 -14.31 13.50
CA PHE A 91 12.50 -13.86 12.22
C PHE A 91 11.31 -12.92 12.41
N GLU A 92 10.45 -13.18 13.40
CA GLU A 92 9.33 -12.29 13.70
C GLU A 92 9.82 -10.94 14.24
N TYR A 93 10.82 -10.96 15.10
CA TYR A 93 11.43 -9.74 15.64
C TYR A 93 12.09 -8.91 14.51
N ASP A 94 12.84 -9.53 13.60
CA ASP A 94 13.50 -8.84 12.49
C ASP A 94 12.48 -8.29 11.49
N ALA A 95 11.42 -9.04 11.18
CA ALA A 95 10.33 -8.57 10.31
C ALA A 95 9.61 -7.34 10.90
N ASN A 96 9.25 -7.39 12.17
CA ASN A 96 8.61 -6.27 12.86
C ASN A 96 9.54 -5.03 12.94
N LYS A 97 10.83 -5.22 13.20
CA LYS A 97 11.81 -4.13 13.20
C LYS A 97 11.95 -3.46 11.84
N LYS A 98 11.94 -4.23 10.76
CA LYS A 98 12.00 -3.69 9.40
C LYS A 98 10.74 -2.91 9.03
N PHE A 99 9.59 -3.37 9.47
CA PHE A 99 8.32 -2.67 9.29
C PHE A 99 8.31 -1.30 9.98
N ASP A 100 8.77 -1.24 11.23
CA ASP A 100 8.84 0.00 12.00
C ASP A 100 9.76 1.06 11.35
N LEU A 101 10.90 0.62 10.82
CA LEU A 101 11.83 1.51 10.10
C LEU A 101 11.21 2.13 8.84
N LEU A 102 10.33 1.39 8.15
CA LEU A 102 9.63 1.89 6.96
C LEU A 102 8.53 2.90 7.33
N ASN A 103 7.84 2.68 8.46
CA ASN A 103 6.80 3.59 8.92
C ASN A 103 7.34 4.91 9.47
N ALA A 104 8.57 4.93 10.02
CA ALA A 104 9.20 6.15 10.52
C ALA A 104 9.45 7.22 9.43
N VAL A 105 9.46 6.84 8.16
CA VAL A 105 9.63 7.78 7.02
C VAL A 105 8.40 8.69 6.85
N GLY A 106 7.22 8.32 7.37
CA GLY A 106 5.97 9.09 7.25
C GLY A 106 5.84 10.29 8.21
N GLU A 107 6.73 10.46 9.21
CA GLU A 107 6.63 11.53 10.22
C GLU A 107 7.34 12.86 9.82
N GLU A 108 7.84 12.97 8.60
CA GLU A 108 8.55 14.16 8.11
C GLU A 108 7.64 15.16 7.36
N THR A 109 6.33 15.20 7.67
CA THR A 109 5.42 16.19 7.05
C THR A 109 5.88 17.60 7.40
N PRO A 110 6.12 18.48 6.41
CA PRO A 110 6.56 19.85 6.64
C PRO A 110 5.40 20.70 7.18
N VAL A 111 5.72 21.62 8.08
CA VAL A 111 4.76 22.56 8.71
C VAL A 111 5.33 23.97 8.66
N MET A 112 4.50 24.94 8.32
CA MET A 112 4.87 26.35 8.24
C MET A 112 4.83 26.99 9.62
N VAL A 113 5.97 27.48 10.12
CA VAL A 113 6.07 28.15 11.41
C VAL A 113 6.74 29.54 11.27
N ILE A 114 6.37 30.44 12.17
CA ILE A 114 7.03 31.75 12.28
C ILE A 114 8.04 31.67 13.42
N ARG A 115 9.32 31.84 13.10
CA ARG A 115 10.44 31.93 14.05
C ARG A 115 11.35 33.11 13.68
N ASN A 116 11.88 33.83 14.64
CA ASN A 116 12.72 35.02 14.39
C ASN A 116 12.05 36.04 13.46
N GLY A 117 10.71 36.15 13.46
CA GLY A 117 9.95 37.05 12.58
C GLY A 117 9.93 36.63 11.10
N LYS A 118 10.31 35.42 10.78
CA LYS A 118 10.27 34.84 9.41
C LYS A 118 9.54 33.53 9.38
N VAL A 119 8.88 33.27 8.25
CA VAL A 119 8.22 31.97 7.99
C VAL A 119 9.30 30.95 7.62
N HIS A 120 9.24 29.78 8.28
CA HIS A 120 10.11 28.64 8.03
C HIS A 120 9.26 27.38 7.86
N GLU A 121 9.69 26.52 6.98
CA GLU A 121 9.14 25.18 6.84
C GLU A 121 9.98 24.20 7.67
N ILE A 122 9.35 23.53 8.67
CA ILE A 122 10.05 22.59 9.55
C ILE A 122 9.28 21.27 9.62
N PRO A 123 9.97 20.13 9.88
CA PRO A 123 9.29 18.86 10.13
C PRO A 123 8.34 18.94 11.33
N LYS A 124 7.17 18.31 11.26
CA LYS A 124 6.16 18.24 12.34
C LYS A 124 6.76 17.85 13.70
N LYS A 125 7.76 16.95 13.71
CA LYS A 125 8.46 16.49 14.91
C LYS A 125 9.27 17.60 15.62
N ASP A 126 9.66 18.64 14.89
CA ASP A 126 10.53 19.73 15.39
C ASP A 126 9.77 20.93 15.96
N ILE A 127 8.45 20.85 15.99
CA ILE A 127 7.58 21.83 16.64
C ILE A 127 7.75 21.76 18.16
N VAL A 128 7.78 22.93 18.80
CA VAL A 128 7.92 23.07 20.26
C VAL A 128 6.80 23.96 20.82
N VAL A 129 6.56 23.86 22.13
CA VAL A 129 5.62 24.74 22.81
C VAL A 129 6.04 26.20 22.67
N GLY A 130 5.13 27.06 22.28
CA GLY A 130 5.33 28.49 21.99
C GLY A 130 5.62 28.79 20.52
N ASP A 131 5.76 27.80 19.65
CA ASP A 131 5.84 28.04 18.21
C ASP A 131 4.54 28.66 17.66
N VAL A 132 4.69 29.55 16.70
CA VAL A 132 3.57 30.14 15.97
C VAL A 132 3.44 29.41 14.63
N VAL A 133 2.33 28.71 14.44
CA VAL A 133 2.06 27.86 13.27
C VAL A 133 1.02 28.53 12.38
N ILE A 134 1.24 28.52 11.08
CA ILE A 134 0.30 28.98 10.06
C ILE A 134 -0.53 27.79 9.62
N LEU A 135 -1.87 27.94 9.62
CA LEU A 135 -2.84 26.94 9.25
C LEU A 135 -3.60 27.37 7.99
N ASN A 136 -3.57 26.55 6.96
CA ASN A 136 -4.32 26.76 5.73
C ASN A 136 -5.31 25.62 5.50
N THR A 137 -6.28 25.84 4.63
CA THR A 137 -7.21 24.80 4.22
C THR A 137 -6.47 23.55 3.72
N GLY A 138 -6.81 22.40 4.30
CA GLY A 138 -6.18 21.12 3.98
C GLY A 138 -5.00 20.74 4.88
N ASP A 139 -4.57 21.63 5.78
CA ASP A 139 -3.52 21.32 6.74
C ASP A 139 -4.05 20.49 7.92
N GLU A 140 -3.27 19.51 8.34
CA GLU A 140 -3.44 18.85 9.62
C GLU A 140 -2.85 19.72 10.73
N ILE A 141 -3.60 19.89 11.82
CA ILE A 141 -3.14 20.63 12.99
C ILE A 141 -2.06 19.80 13.71
N PRO A 142 -0.81 20.30 13.76
CA PRO A 142 0.33 19.48 14.13
C PRO A 142 0.51 19.29 15.65
N ALA A 143 -0.10 20.15 16.45
CA ALA A 143 -0.02 20.17 17.93
C ALA A 143 -1.26 20.85 18.51
N ASP A 144 -1.52 20.71 19.81
CA ASP A 144 -2.60 21.47 20.46
C ASP A 144 -2.15 22.91 20.68
N GLY A 145 -3.05 23.87 20.42
CA GLY A 145 -2.74 25.27 20.62
C GLY A 145 -3.94 26.18 20.62
N VAL A 146 -3.67 27.46 20.85
CA VAL A 146 -4.66 28.54 20.87
C VAL A 146 -4.50 29.41 19.64
N LEU A 147 -5.59 29.77 19.00
CA LEU A 147 -5.63 30.65 17.84
C LEU A 147 -5.27 32.09 18.21
N LEU A 148 -4.33 32.63 17.48
CA LEU A 148 -3.96 34.05 17.54
C LEU A 148 -4.73 34.86 16.49
N GLU A 149 -5.05 34.22 15.35
CA GLU A 149 -5.86 34.79 14.28
C GLU A 149 -6.69 33.67 13.65
N ALA A 150 -7.94 33.97 13.29
CA ALA A 150 -8.84 33.06 12.58
C ALA A 150 -9.68 33.84 11.58
N VAL A 151 -9.62 33.45 10.31
CA VAL A 151 -10.41 34.04 9.24
C VAL A 151 -11.27 32.96 8.60
N SER A 152 -12.55 32.96 8.92
CA SER A 152 -13.53 31.94 8.46
C SER A 152 -13.03 30.50 8.68
N LEU A 153 -12.31 30.26 9.78
CA LEU A 153 -11.65 29.00 10.05
C LEU A 153 -12.66 27.92 10.45
N GLN A 154 -12.70 26.84 9.68
CA GLN A 154 -13.47 25.63 9.98
C GLN A 154 -12.52 24.44 10.15
N VAL A 155 -12.77 23.64 11.18
CA VAL A 155 -11.92 22.50 11.53
C VAL A 155 -12.78 21.24 11.64
N ASN A 156 -12.29 20.16 11.05
CA ASN A 156 -12.85 18.82 11.21
C ASN A 156 -12.27 18.19 12.49
N GLU A 157 -13.08 18.08 13.52
CA GLU A 157 -12.72 17.48 14.81
C GLU A 157 -13.24 16.04 14.97
N SER A 158 -13.70 15.40 13.88
CA SER A 158 -14.33 14.09 13.95
C SER A 158 -13.44 12.99 14.54
N SER A 159 -12.12 13.14 14.45
CA SER A 159 -11.14 12.23 15.06
C SER A 159 -11.16 12.24 16.60
N LEU A 160 -11.64 13.33 17.21
CA LEU A 160 -11.68 13.52 18.66
C LEU A 160 -13.10 13.61 19.21
N THR A 161 -14.01 14.31 18.51
CA THR A 161 -15.38 14.62 18.99
C THR A 161 -16.46 13.93 18.17
N GLY A 162 -16.14 13.46 16.95
CA GLY A 162 -17.12 12.99 15.97
C GLY A 162 -17.74 14.09 15.11
N GLU A 163 -17.41 15.37 15.34
CA GLU A 163 -17.96 16.51 14.61
C GLU A 163 -17.14 16.81 13.35
N LEU A 164 -17.81 16.87 12.21
CA LEU A 164 -17.18 17.04 10.90
C LEU A 164 -16.82 18.50 10.55
N MET A 165 -17.51 19.47 11.13
CA MET A 165 -17.29 20.89 10.82
C MET A 165 -17.56 21.74 12.07
N VAL A 166 -16.48 22.24 12.67
CA VAL A 166 -16.52 23.13 13.83
C VAL A 166 -15.95 24.49 13.44
N ASN A 167 -16.73 25.55 13.66
CA ASN A 167 -16.28 26.93 13.43
C ASN A 167 -15.33 27.33 14.55
N LYS A 168 -14.17 27.83 14.19
CA LYS A 168 -13.16 28.36 15.12
C LYS A 168 -12.99 29.86 14.95
N THR A 169 -12.96 30.57 16.07
CA THR A 169 -12.86 32.03 16.09
C THR A 169 -12.04 32.51 17.28
N THR A 170 -11.45 33.68 17.14
CA THR A 170 -10.78 34.42 18.23
C THR A 170 -11.67 35.46 18.86
N ASP A 171 -12.89 35.71 18.31
CA ASP A 171 -13.85 36.65 18.82
C ASP A 171 -14.69 36.00 19.92
N GLU A 172 -14.50 36.46 21.16
CA GLU A 172 -15.19 35.94 22.35
C GLU A 172 -16.72 36.07 22.25
N ALA A 173 -17.23 37.05 21.51
CA ALA A 173 -18.66 37.24 21.30
C ALA A 173 -19.33 36.13 20.46
N HIS A 174 -18.51 35.35 19.74
CA HIS A 174 -18.94 34.26 18.84
C HIS A 174 -18.48 32.89 19.32
N PHE A 175 -18.10 32.76 20.61
CA PHE A 175 -17.73 31.45 21.16
C PHE A 175 -18.97 30.57 21.31
N ASP A 176 -18.82 29.31 20.91
CA ASP A 176 -19.82 28.27 21.12
C ASP A 176 -19.63 27.67 22.51
N GLU A 177 -20.57 27.92 23.42
CA GLU A 177 -20.51 27.41 24.80
C GLU A 177 -20.82 25.91 24.90
N GLU A 178 -21.43 25.31 23.86
CA GLU A 178 -21.73 23.87 23.80
C GLU A 178 -20.59 23.05 23.12
N ALA A 179 -19.59 23.72 22.53
CA ALA A 179 -18.50 23.04 21.86
C ALA A 179 -17.65 22.20 22.82
N THR A 180 -17.26 21.00 22.39
CA THR A 180 -16.43 20.07 23.17
C THR A 180 -15.06 20.68 23.52
N TYR A 181 -14.49 21.44 22.59
CA TYR A 181 -13.26 22.21 22.78
C TYR A 181 -13.52 23.70 22.54
N PRO A 182 -12.86 24.61 23.29
CA PRO A 182 -13.06 26.05 23.14
C PRO A 182 -12.93 26.51 21.68
N SER A 183 -13.77 27.47 21.28
CA SER A 183 -13.82 27.99 19.91
C SER A 183 -12.50 28.64 19.44
N ASN A 184 -11.66 29.06 20.36
CA ASN A 184 -10.33 29.61 20.10
C ASN A 184 -9.19 28.57 20.18
N SER A 185 -9.50 27.31 20.40
CA SER A 185 -8.49 26.23 20.54
C SER A 185 -8.58 25.26 19.37
N VAL A 186 -7.41 24.75 18.96
CA VAL A 186 -7.29 23.73 17.90
C VAL A 186 -6.44 22.59 18.42
N MET A 187 -6.84 21.37 18.05
CA MET A 187 -6.29 20.14 18.60
C MET A 187 -5.48 19.37 17.55
N ARG A 188 -4.37 18.74 17.98
CA ARG A 188 -3.55 17.88 17.14
C ARG A 188 -4.37 16.80 16.46
N GLY A 189 -4.07 16.53 15.18
CA GLY A 189 -4.72 15.46 14.41
C GLY A 189 -6.14 15.78 13.94
N THR A 190 -6.59 17.01 14.15
CA THR A 190 -7.76 17.59 13.50
C THR A 190 -7.33 18.35 12.24
N THR A 191 -8.25 18.69 11.37
CA THR A 191 -7.92 19.20 10.05
C THR A 191 -8.66 20.47 9.70
N VAL A 192 -7.97 21.43 9.09
CA VAL A 192 -8.56 22.64 8.55
C VAL A 192 -9.37 22.31 7.29
N THR A 193 -10.68 22.47 7.33
CA THR A 193 -11.59 22.22 6.20
C THR A 193 -11.78 23.45 5.33
N ASP A 194 -11.79 24.64 5.95
CA ASP A 194 -11.92 25.92 5.24
C ASP A 194 -11.29 27.05 6.06
N GLY A 195 -10.91 28.13 5.40
CA GLY A 195 -10.38 29.35 6.00
C GLY A 195 -8.87 29.29 6.28
N HIS A 196 -8.43 30.26 7.09
CA HIS A 196 -7.03 30.45 7.46
C HIS A 196 -6.92 30.79 8.95
N GLY A 197 -5.86 30.30 9.59
CA GLY A 197 -5.60 30.62 11.00
C GLY A 197 -4.10 30.70 11.33
N VAL A 198 -3.81 31.38 12.43
CA VAL A 198 -2.48 31.38 13.04
C VAL A 198 -2.65 30.92 14.49
N MET A 199 -1.93 29.88 14.90
CA MET A 199 -2.01 29.33 16.26
C MET A 199 -0.68 29.43 17.00
N CYS A 200 -0.74 29.57 18.32
CA CYS A 200 0.37 29.38 19.23
C CYS A 200 0.29 27.99 19.85
N VAL A 201 1.36 27.21 19.77
CA VAL A 201 1.43 25.85 20.29
C VAL A 201 1.50 25.85 21.80
N GLU A 202 0.57 25.16 22.47
CA GLU A 202 0.54 25.01 23.93
C GLU A 202 1.01 23.64 24.40
N ARG A 203 0.72 22.58 23.63
CA ARG A 203 1.06 21.20 24.01
C ARG A 203 1.59 20.42 22.80
N VAL A 204 2.61 19.61 23.02
CA VAL A 204 3.29 18.79 22.01
C VAL A 204 3.33 17.32 22.43
N GLY A 205 3.45 16.42 21.48
CA GLY A 205 3.65 14.99 21.70
C GLY A 205 2.56 14.37 22.58
N ASP A 206 2.97 13.62 23.58
CA ASP A 206 2.07 12.89 24.48
C ASP A 206 1.22 13.79 25.41
N ALA A 207 1.56 15.07 25.51
CA ALA A 207 0.79 16.04 26.28
C ALA A 207 -0.47 16.55 25.54
N THR A 208 -0.57 16.32 24.22
CA THR A 208 -1.74 16.65 23.39
C THR A 208 -2.95 15.79 23.75
N GLU A 209 -4.16 16.23 23.41
CA GLU A 209 -5.39 15.45 23.65
C GLU A 209 -5.33 14.09 22.97
N ILE A 210 -4.90 14.04 21.71
CA ILE A 210 -4.72 12.78 20.97
C ILE A 210 -3.63 11.89 21.64
N GLY A 211 -2.59 12.49 22.21
CA GLY A 211 -1.54 11.78 22.94
C GLY A 211 -2.07 11.12 24.21
N LYS A 212 -2.99 11.78 24.94
CA LYS A 212 -3.65 11.22 26.11
C LYS A 212 -4.55 10.03 25.74
N VAL A 213 -5.33 10.15 24.65
CA VAL A 213 -6.19 9.08 24.12
C VAL A 213 -5.35 7.89 23.67
N ALA A 214 -4.25 8.13 22.95
CA ALA A 214 -3.34 7.09 22.50
C ALA A 214 -2.69 6.30 23.65
N ARG A 215 -2.39 6.95 24.77
CA ARG A 215 -1.91 6.28 26.00
C ARG A 215 -2.98 5.39 26.66
N GLN A 216 -4.25 5.78 26.60
CA GLN A 216 -5.34 5.00 27.18
C GLN A 216 -5.79 3.86 26.29
N ALA A 217 -5.68 4.00 24.95
CA ALA A 217 -5.99 2.99 23.95
C ALA A 217 -4.86 1.95 23.81
N THR A 218 -4.52 1.26 24.90
CA THR A 218 -3.42 0.27 24.96
C THR A 218 -3.76 -1.06 24.26
N GLU A 219 -4.93 -1.22 23.68
CA GLU A 219 -5.33 -2.38 22.90
C GLU A 219 -5.36 -2.03 21.40
N GLN A 220 -4.23 -2.21 20.74
CA GLN A 220 -4.23 -2.31 19.29
C GLN A 220 -4.97 -3.57 18.89
N SER A 221 -6.18 -3.44 18.39
CA SER A 221 -6.80 -4.44 17.55
C SER A 221 -5.98 -4.52 16.27
N GLN A 222 -5.07 -5.49 16.17
CA GLN A 222 -4.43 -5.84 14.90
C GLN A 222 -5.56 -6.35 13.99
N GLU A 223 -6.04 -5.52 13.09
CA GLU A 223 -6.96 -5.95 12.04
C GLU A 223 -6.26 -7.02 11.21
N GLN A 224 -6.79 -8.25 11.27
CA GLN A 224 -6.24 -9.38 10.53
C GLN A 224 -6.54 -9.19 9.04
N THR A 225 -5.50 -9.29 8.21
CA THR A 225 -5.68 -9.22 6.75
C THR A 225 -6.53 -10.37 6.23
N PRO A 226 -7.28 -10.18 5.12
CA PRO A 226 -8.06 -11.25 4.48
C PRO A 226 -7.22 -12.51 4.19
N LEU A 227 -5.97 -12.33 3.77
CA LEU A 227 -5.03 -13.42 3.53
C LEU A 227 -4.70 -14.14 4.84
N ASN A 228 -4.41 -13.41 5.91
CA ASN A 228 -4.07 -14.00 7.20
C ASN A 228 -5.24 -14.84 7.75
N LEU A 229 -6.48 -14.37 7.59
CA LEU A 229 -7.68 -15.15 7.92
C LEU A 229 -7.80 -16.45 7.10
N GLN A 230 -7.52 -16.40 5.79
CA GLN A 230 -7.54 -17.60 4.94
C GLN A 230 -6.43 -18.58 5.32
N LEU A 231 -5.25 -18.09 5.64
CA LEU A 231 -4.11 -18.92 6.06
C LEU A 231 -4.35 -19.55 7.43
N THR A 232 -4.94 -18.81 8.37
CA THR A 232 -5.35 -19.34 9.68
C THR A 232 -6.40 -20.43 9.51
N LYS A 233 -7.39 -20.25 8.64
CA LYS A 233 -8.37 -21.30 8.31
C LYS A 233 -7.72 -22.54 7.72
N LEU A 234 -6.75 -22.36 6.82
CA LEU A 234 -5.98 -23.45 6.21
C LEU A 234 -5.14 -24.19 7.25
N ALA A 235 -4.39 -23.47 8.08
CA ALA A 235 -3.57 -24.03 9.15
C ALA A 235 -4.43 -24.83 10.14
N ASN A 236 -5.59 -24.28 10.54
CA ASN A 236 -6.54 -24.96 11.42
C ASN A 236 -7.12 -26.24 10.78
N LEU A 237 -7.43 -26.23 9.48
CA LEU A 237 -7.91 -27.42 8.77
C LEU A 237 -6.83 -28.52 8.76
N ILE A 238 -5.61 -28.16 8.39
CA ILE A 238 -4.49 -29.10 8.32
C ILE A 238 -4.15 -29.62 9.72
N GLY A 239 -4.10 -28.73 10.71
CA GLY A 239 -3.91 -29.10 12.12
C GLY A 239 -4.94 -30.11 12.60
N LYS A 240 -6.26 -29.86 12.36
CA LYS A 240 -7.33 -30.80 12.72
C LYS A 240 -7.14 -32.17 12.08
N VAL A 241 -6.82 -32.22 10.78
CA VAL A 241 -6.57 -33.50 10.07
C VAL A 241 -5.35 -34.19 10.66
N GLY A 242 -4.25 -33.50 10.89
CA GLY A 242 -3.02 -34.03 11.48
C GLY A 242 -3.23 -34.57 12.90
N PHE A 243 -3.90 -33.82 13.76
CA PHE A 243 -4.24 -34.26 15.12
C PHE A 243 -5.14 -35.50 15.10
N THR A 244 -6.14 -35.55 14.21
CA THR A 244 -7.04 -36.72 14.09
C THR A 244 -6.24 -37.94 13.68
N ILE A 245 -5.38 -37.85 12.66
CA ILE A 245 -4.53 -38.94 12.22
C ILE A 245 -3.56 -39.38 13.32
N ALA A 246 -2.94 -38.45 14.04
CA ALA A 246 -2.02 -38.75 15.13
C ALA A 246 -2.69 -39.49 16.28
N ILE A 247 -3.89 -39.05 16.71
CA ILE A 247 -4.65 -39.72 17.77
C ILE A 247 -5.08 -41.14 17.34
N LEU A 248 -5.62 -41.27 16.11
CA LEU A 248 -5.99 -42.59 15.59
C LEU A 248 -4.80 -43.55 15.51
N THR A 249 -3.66 -43.06 15.01
CA THR A 249 -2.42 -43.83 14.91
C THR A 249 -1.97 -44.25 16.30
N PHE A 250 -1.92 -43.34 17.26
CA PHE A 250 -1.57 -43.63 18.65
C PHE A 250 -2.46 -44.75 19.24
N VAL A 251 -3.79 -44.56 19.16
CA VAL A 251 -4.73 -45.51 19.76
C VAL A 251 -4.66 -46.88 19.10
N ILE A 252 -4.67 -46.92 17.75
CA ILE A 252 -4.69 -48.20 17.02
C ILE A 252 -3.41 -48.99 17.26
N PHE A 253 -2.26 -48.38 17.09
CA PHE A 253 -0.99 -49.10 17.20
C PHE A 253 -0.60 -49.41 18.64
N THR A 254 -0.90 -48.52 19.60
CA THR A 254 -0.72 -48.81 21.03
C THR A 254 -1.62 -49.98 21.46
N ALA A 255 -2.90 -49.97 21.08
CA ALA A 255 -3.81 -51.04 21.41
C ALA A 255 -3.40 -52.39 20.80
N LYS A 256 -2.93 -52.38 19.55
CA LYS A 256 -2.45 -53.58 18.85
C LYS A 256 -1.25 -54.21 19.56
N ASP A 257 -0.18 -53.44 19.80
CA ASP A 257 1.05 -53.99 20.38
C ASP A 257 0.88 -54.29 21.88
N LEU A 258 0.08 -53.50 22.59
CA LEU A 258 -0.29 -53.77 23.98
C LEU A 258 -1.12 -55.06 24.10
N TYR A 259 -2.08 -55.30 23.20
CA TYR A 259 -2.84 -56.54 23.16
C TYR A 259 -1.93 -57.74 22.85
N ALA A 260 -1.03 -57.62 21.87
CA ALA A 260 -0.05 -58.66 21.54
C ALA A 260 0.87 -58.96 22.74
N TYR A 261 1.36 -57.93 23.46
CA TYR A 261 2.19 -58.10 24.63
C TYR A 261 1.45 -58.76 25.80
N LEU A 262 0.25 -58.29 26.17
CA LEU A 262 -0.55 -58.79 27.28
C LEU A 262 -1.14 -60.20 27.01
N SER A 263 -1.30 -60.61 25.74
CA SER A 263 -1.75 -61.95 25.38
C SER A 263 -0.72 -63.03 25.64
N VAL A 264 0.55 -62.65 25.74
CA VAL A 264 1.69 -63.57 25.91
C VAL A 264 2.32 -63.46 27.30
N THR A 265 2.26 -62.28 27.94
CA THR A 265 2.97 -61.97 29.18
C THR A 265 2.02 -61.50 30.27
N ALA A 266 2.00 -62.20 31.41
CA ALA A 266 1.28 -61.78 32.61
C ALA A 266 2.11 -60.67 33.30
N VAL A 267 1.50 -59.52 33.62
CA VAL A 267 2.18 -58.39 34.23
C VAL A 267 2.25 -58.64 35.75
N THR A 268 3.39 -59.14 36.21
CA THR A 268 3.67 -59.42 37.60
C THR A 268 4.83 -58.64 38.19
N ASP A 269 5.71 -58.07 37.28
CA ASP A 269 6.95 -57.46 37.68
C ASP A 269 7.04 -56.01 37.21
N TRP A 270 7.82 -55.17 37.87
CA TRP A 270 8.05 -53.78 37.52
C TRP A 270 8.72 -53.63 36.15
N HIS A 271 9.57 -54.55 35.72
CA HIS A 271 10.18 -54.55 34.35
C HIS A 271 9.12 -54.69 33.25
N GLN A 272 8.07 -55.41 33.49
CA GLN A 272 6.97 -55.57 32.53
C GLN A 272 6.13 -54.30 32.39
N TRP A 273 5.93 -53.53 33.47
CA TRP A 273 5.35 -52.18 33.40
C TRP A 273 6.21 -51.21 32.62
N LEU A 274 7.54 -51.34 32.74
CA LEU A 274 8.48 -50.55 31.94
C LEU A 274 8.36 -50.84 30.43
N GLU A 275 8.19 -52.10 30.04
CA GLU A 275 7.96 -52.48 28.65
C GLU A 275 6.63 -51.93 28.12
N ILE A 276 5.56 -51.95 28.91
CA ILE A 276 4.29 -51.30 28.58
C ILE A 276 4.51 -49.80 28.37
N ALA A 277 5.22 -49.15 29.27
CA ALA A 277 5.55 -47.71 29.13
C ALA A 277 6.35 -47.42 27.87
N ARG A 278 7.29 -48.30 27.48
CA ARG A 278 8.04 -48.18 26.21
C ARG A 278 7.13 -48.30 24.99
N ILE A 279 6.21 -49.25 24.97
CA ILE A 279 5.24 -49.35 23.86
C ILE A 279 4.39 -48.08 23.74
N VAL A 280 3.87 -47.59 24.85
CA VAL A 280 3.07 -46.37 24.88
C VAL A 280 3.90 -45.16 24.42
N LEU A 281 5.14 -44.99 24.90
CA LEU A 281 6.01 -43.91 24.52
C LEU A 281 6.36 -43.94 23.03
N LYS A 282 6.69 -45.13 22.49
CA LYS A 282 7.01 -45.31 21.06
C LYS A 282 5.89 -44.75 20.18
N TYR A 283 4.63 -45.09 20.41
CA TYR A 283 3.52 -44.63 19.61
C TYR A 283 3.09 -43.20 19.96
N PHE A 284 3.34 -42.77 21.21
CA PHE A 284 3.18 -41.36 21.58
C PHE A 284 4.18 -40.47 20.80
N MET A 285 5.47 -40.86 20.72
CA MET A 285 6.48 -40.14 19.94
C MET A 285 6.13 -40.11 18.44
N MET A 286 5.56 -41.25 17.93
CA MET A 286 5.04 -41.27 16.55
C MET A 286 3.90 -40.28 16.35
N ALA A 287 2.94 -40.23 17.27
CA ALA A 287 1.85 -39.26 17.21
C ALA A 287 2.36 -37.81 17.29
N VAL A 288 3.33 -37.54 18.17
CA VAL A 288 4.00 -36.22 18.23
C VAL A 288 4.66 -35.86 16.90
N THR A 289 5.36 -36.80 16.26
CA THR A 289 5.97 -36.59 14.94
C THR A 289 4.90 -36.24 13.90
N LEU A 290 3.78 -36.96 13.88
CA LEU A 290 2.67 -36.68 12.96
C LEU A 290 2.05 -35.29 13.20
N ILE A 291 1.94 -34.84 14.43
CA ILE A 291 1.44 -33.51 14.78
C ILE A 291 2.43 -32.42 14.29
N VAL A 292 3.73 -32.59 14.58
CA VAL A 292 4.78 -31.64 14.16
C VAL A 292 4.84 -31.53 12.63
N VAL A 293 4.71 -32.67 11.94
CA VAL A 293 4.67 -32.71 10.46
C VAL A 293 3.43 -31.98 9.91
N ALA A 294 2.29 -32.16 10.56
CA ALA A 294 1.03 -31.61 10.07
C ALA A 294 0.94 -30.09 10.18
N VAL A 295 1.58 -29.48 11.17
CA VAL A 295 1.45 -28.03 11.40
C VAL A 295 2.43 -27.25 10.52
N PRO A 296 1.94 -26.37 9.62
CA PRO A 296 2.79 -25.58 8.73
C PRO A 296 3.36 -24.34 9.45
N GLU A 297 4.34 -24.50 10.33
CA GLU A 297 4.94 -23.43 11.15
C GLU A 297 5.57 -22.30 10.30
N GLY A 298 6.13 -22.62 9.13
CA GLY A 298 6.73 -21.65 8.23
C GLY A 298 5.74 -20.72 7.52
N LEU A 299 4.43 -21.03 7.53
CA LEU A 299 3.44 -20.30 6.72
C LEU A 299 3.20 -18.86 7.19
N PRO A 300 2.90 -18.57 8.46
CA PRO A 300 2.72 -17.19 8.93
C PRO A 300 3.98 -16.34 8.72
N MET A 301 5.15 -16.95 8.99
CA MET A 301 6.44 -16.28 8.82
C MET A 301 6.73 -15.95 7.35
N SER A 302 6.44 -16.88 6.42
CA SER A 302 6.65 -16.64 4.99
C SER A 302 5.81 -15.47 4.47
N VAL A 303 4.59 -15.31 4.97
CA VAL A 303 3.69 -14.20 4.61
C VAL A 303 4.22 -12.89 5.13
N THR A 304 4.58 -12.80 6.42
CA THR A 304 5.12 -11.58 7.02
C THR A 304 6.41 -11.15 6.32
N LEU A 305 7.30 -12.09 6.03
CA LEU A 305 8.54 -11.83 5.30
C LEU A 305 8.25 -11.35 3.86
N SER A 306 7.32 -12.01 3.16
CA SER A 306 6.91 -11.63 1.81
C SER A 306 6.33 -10.23 1.77
N LEU A 307 5.47 -9.87 2.73
CA LEU A 307 4.91 -8.54 2.87
C LEU A 307 6.00 -7.49 3.12
N ALA A 308 6.90 -7.73 4.07
CA ALA A 308 7.98 -6.79 4.40
C ALA A 308 8.93 -6.54 3.21
N LEU A 309 9.32 -7.61 2.48
CA LEU A 309 10.15 -7.49 1.29
C LEU A 309 9.43 -6.73 0.16
N ASN A 310 8.14 -6.98 0.01
CA ASN A 310 7.32 -6.33 -1.02
C ASN A 310 7.13 -4.83 -0.74
N MET A 311 6.85 -4.45 0.51
CA MET A 311 6.77 -3.04 0.93
C MET A 311 8.05 -2.27 0.58
N ARG A 312 9.22 -2.84 0.92
CA ARG A 312 10.51 -2.23 0.59
C ARG A 312 10.73 -2.06 -0.92
N ARG A 313 10.22 -2.99 -1.73
CA ARG A 313 10.30 -2.92 -3.19
C ARG A 313 9.29 -1.94 -3.77
N MET A 314 8.07 -1.88 -3.23
CA MET A 314 7.05 -0.91 -3.60
C MET A 314 7.52 0.53 -3.33
N LEU A 315 8.22 0.78 -2.23
CA LEU A 315 8.84 2.07 -1.95
C LEU A 315 9.85 2.48 -3.05
N LYS A 316 10.64 1.54 -3.57
CA LYS A 316 11.57 1.80 -4.68
C LYS A 316 10.87 2.13 -6.01
N THR A 317 9.59 1.84 -6.12
CA THR A 317 8.73 2.14 -7.25
C THR A 317 7.70 3.22 -6.89
N ASN A 318 8.10 4.17 -6.03
CA ASN A 318 7.34 5.35 -5.62
C ASN A 318 6.01 5.05 -4.90
N ASN A 319 5.84 3.85 -4.35
CA ASN A 319 4.67 3.47 -3.57
C ASN A 319 5.05 3.35 -2.09
N LEU A 320 4.76 4.38 -1.29
CA LEU A 320 4.95 4.36 0.16
C LEU A 320 3.75 3.68 0.82
N VAL A 321 3.94 2.45 1.23
CA VAL A 321 2.91 1.66 1.92
C VAL A 321 2.84 2.06 3.39
N ARG A 322 1.72 2.56 3.83
CA ARG A 322 1.45 2.99 5.22
C ARG A 322 0.83 1.86 6.04
N LYS A 323 -0.05 1.05 5.43
CA LYS A 323 -0.66 -0.12 6.07
C LYS A 323 -0.29 -1.40 5.33
N MET A 324 0.24 -2.38 6.05
CA MET A 324 0.81 -3.61 5.48
C MET A 324 -0.20 -4.41 4.62
N HIS A 325 -1.46 -4.45 5.03
CA HIS A 325 -2.51 -5.19 4.32
C HIS A 325 -2.80 -4.65 2.90
N ALA A 326 -2.53 -3.36 2.67
CA ALA A 326 -2.73 -2.75 1.37
C ALA A 326 -1.90 -3.40 0.26
N CYS A 327 -0.68 -3.88 0.58
CA CYS A 327 0.18 -4.58 -0.39
C CYS A 327 -0.51 -5.81 -1.00
N GLU A 328 -1.22 -6.57 -0.17
CA GLU A 328 -1.94 -7.77 -0.62
C GLU A 328 -3.23 -7.39 -1.34
N THR A 329 -3.98 -6.47 -0.74
CA THR A 329 -5.30 -6.07 -1.24
C THR A 329 -5.21 -5.43 -2.62
N MET A 330 -4.13 -4.68 -2.91
CA MET A 330 -3.84 -4.15 -4.26
C MET A 330 -3.84 -5.23 -5.34
N GLY A 331 -3.39 -6.44 -5.03
CA GLY A 331 -3.41 -7.55 -5.97
C GLY A 331 -4.81 -8.09 -6.28
N ALA A 332 -5.79 -7.81 -5.44
CA ALA A 332 -7.15 -8.29 -5.54
C ALA A 332 -8.14 -7.25 -6.05
N ILE A 333 -7.72 -6.00 -6.28
CA ILE A 333 -8.62 -4.93 -6.71
C ILE A 333 -9.31 -5.25 -8.04
N THR A 334 -10.60 -4.92 -8.10
CA THR A 334 -11.45 -5.10 -9.27
C THR A 334 -11.91 -3.77 -9.86
N VAL A 335 -11.91 -2.71 -9.02
CA VAL A 335 -12.35 -1.36 -9.39
C VAL A 335 -11.37 -0.33 -8.81
N ILE A 336 -11.01 0.67 -9.61
CA ILE A 336 -10.31 1.88 -9.17
C ILE A 336 -11.26 3.06 -9.37
N CYS A 337 -11.63 3.75 -8.30
CA CYS A 337 -12.32 5.02 -8.36
C CYS A 337 -11.28 6.13 -8.23
N THR A 338 -11.09 6.93 -9.28
CA THR A 338 -10.05 7.95 -9.34
C THR A 338 -10.65 9.34 -9.41
N ASP A 339 -10.08 10.28 -8.64
CA ASP A 339 -10.34 11.69 -8.90
C ASP A 339 -9.65 12.12 -10.20
N LYS A 340 -10.09 13.22 -10.76
CA LYS A 340 -9.51 13.81 -11.98
C LYS A 340 -8.29 14.66 -11.64
N THR A 341 -8.50 15.68 -10.79
CA THR A 341 -7.52 16.75 -10.53
C THR A 341 -6.34 16.19 -9.74
N GLY A 342 -5.13 16.55 -10.14
CA GLY A 342 -3.91 16.10 -9.45
C GLY A 342 -3.56 14.62 -9.65
N THR A 343 -4.55 13.77 -10.00
CA THR A 343 -4.35 12.32 -10.22
C THR A 343 -4.23 11.98 -11.72
N LEU A 344 -5.27 12.29 -12.50
CA LEU A 344 -5.26 12.05 -13.95
C LEU A 344 -4.63 13.23 -14.71
N THR A 345 -4.71 14.42 -14.13
CA THR A 345 -4.18 15.66 -14.68
C THR A 345 -3.00 16.16 -13.85
N GLN A 346 -2.26 17.14 -14.39
CA GLN A 346 -1.05 17.65 -13.74
C GLN A 346 -1.34 18.63 -12.58
N ASN A 347 -2.61 19.01 -12.36
CA ASN A 347 -3.02 20.07 -11.44
C ASN A 347 -2.30 21.40 -11.72
N LEU A 348 -1.98 21.64 -12.98
CA LEU A 348 -1.29 22.83 -13.46
C LEU A 348 -2.03 23.38 -14.66
N MET A 349 -2.79 24.46 -14.46
CA MET A 349 -3.43 25.15 -15.56
C MET A 349 -2.41 25.68 -16.54
N GLN A 350 -2.60 25.39 -17.83
CA GLN A 350 -1.74 25.84 -18.93
C GLN A 350 -2.59 26.41 -20.06
N VAL A 351 -2.04 27.37 -20.80
CA VAL A 351 -2.67 27.84 -22.05
C VAL A 351 -2.47 26.76 -23.09
N TYR A 352 -3.58 26.18 -23.53
CA TYR A 352 -3.62 25.14 -24.56
C TYR A 352 -3.54 25.75 -25.95
N ASP A 353 -4.36 26.82 -26.19
CA ASP A 353 -4.42 27.55 -27.43
C ASP A 353 -4.72 29.03 -27.16
N ALA A 354 -4.23 29.91 -28.00
CA ALA A 354 -4.43 31.34 -27.87
C ALA A 354 -4.71 31.97 -29.24
N GLN A 355 -5.94 32.38 -29.45
CA GLN A 355 -6.34 33.09 -30.68
C GLN A 355 -6.35 34.58 -30.43
N LEU A 356 -5.22 35.19 -30.74
CA LEU A 356 -4.92 36.56 -30.43
C LEU A 356 -4.69 37.37 -31.72
N ASP A 357 -4.93 38.66 -31.62
CA ASP A 357 -4.52 39.59 -32.67
C ASP A 357 -3.00 39.82 -32.58
N GLU A 358 -2.27 39.20 -33.50
CA GLU A 358 -0.79 39.30 -33.54
C GLU A 358 -0.28 40.72 -33.67
N SER A 359 -1.06 41.63 -34.25
CA SER A 359 -0.69 43.06 -34.35
C SER A 359 -0.62 43.77 -32.99
N GLN A 360 -1.21 43.17 -31.96
CA GLN A 360 -1.32 43.74 -30.62
C GLN A 360 -0.52 42.94 -29.57
N LYS A 361 0.43 42.11 -30.00
CA LYS A 361 1.19 41.20 -29.14
C LYS A 361 1.79 41.87 -27.90
N ASN A 362 2.38 43.07 -28.04
CA ASN A 362 2.98 43.78 -26.92
C ASN A 362 1.92 44.32 -25.92
N LEU A 363 0.74 44.74 -26.42
CA LEU A 363 -0.35 45.19 -25.58
C LEU A 363 -1.00 44.00 -24.81
N ILE A 364 -1.08 42.87 -25.47
CA ILE A 364 -1.56 41.63 -24.84
C ILE A 364 -0.62 41.25 -23.72
N ALA A 365 0.69 41.27 -23.96
CA ALA A 365 1.70 40.95 -22.96
C ALA A 365 1.66 41.90 -21.76
N GLU A 366 1.62 43.20 -21.98
CA GLU A 366 1.48 44.21 -20.92
C GLU A 366 0.15 43.99 -20.15
N GLY A 367 -0.96 43.73 -20.85
CA GLY A 367 -2.27 43.48 -20.25
C GLY A 367 -2.28 42.24 -19.36
N ILE A 368 -1.66 41.13 -19.81
CA ILE A 368 -1.54 39.89 -18.99
C ILE A 368 -0.67 40.17 -17.76
N ALA A 369 0.48 40.85 -17.92
CA ALA A 369 1.38 41.11 -16.84
C ALA A 369 0.76 42.02 -15.77
N THR A 370 0.08 43.12 -16.18
CA THR A 370 -0.42 44.13 -15.26
C THR A 370 -1.81 43.84 -14.69
N ASN A 371 -2.69 43.21 -15.51
CA ASN A 371 -4.04 42.81 -15.08
C ASN A 371 -4.02 41.41 -14.45
N SER A 372 -3.14 41.20 -13.46
CA SER A 372 -2.97 39.93 -12.74
C SER A 372 -2.52 40.17 -11.30
N THR A 373 -2.99 39.33 -10.40
CA THR A 373 -2.59 39.26 -8.99
C THR A 373 -1.60 38.14 -8.70
N ALA A 374 -1.39 37.24 -9.68
CA ALA A 374 -0.49 36.09 -9.54
C ALA A 374 0.99 36.45 -9.72
N PHE A 375 1.86 35.55 -9.26
CA PHE A 375 3.33 35.67 -9.36
C PHE A 375 3.93 34.31 -9.74
N LEU A 376 5.12 34.32 -10.37
CA LEU A 376 5.90 33.11 -10.61
C LEU A 376 7.10 33.09 -9.66
N GLU A 377 7.39 31.92 -9.09
CA GLU A 377 8.55 31.64 -8.25
C GLU A 377 9.48 30.68 -8.97
N GLU A 378 10.79 31.02 -9.00
CA GLU A 378 11.81 30.09 -9.44
C GLU A 378 12.25 29.21 -8.26
N LYS A 379 11.98 27.91 -8.32
CA LYS A 379 12.52 26.94 -7.36
C LYS A 379 13.89 26.47 -7.84
N GLU A 380 14.90 26.59 -6.96
CA GLU A 380 16.23 26.05 -7.22
C GLU A 380 16.15 24.53 -7.45
N GLY A 381 16.49 24.07 -8.67
CA GLY A 381 16.55 22.66 -9.06
C GLY A 381 15.37 22.14 -9.89
N GLU A 382 14.28 22.87 -10.02
CA GLU A 382 13.19 22.55 -10.93
C GLU A 382 13.26 23.47 -12.16
N GLY A 383 13.45 22.91 -13.36
CA GLY A 383 13.67 23.69 -14.60
C GLY A 383 12.44 24.48 -15.10
N LYS A 384 11.34 24.57 -14.36
CA LYS A 384 10.15 25.37 -14.67
C LYS A 384 9.72 26.16 -13.43
N PRO A 385 9.34 27.44 -13.60
CA PRO A 385 8.83 28.25 -12.49
C PRO A 385 7.47 27.72 -12.00
N SER A 386 7.26 27.76 -10.69
CA SER A 386 5.95 27.51 -10.06
C SER A 386 5.20 28.83 -9.89
N GLY A 387 3.86 28.79 -9.88
CA GLY A 387 3.04 29.98 -9.74
C GLY A 387 2.34 30.08 -8.40
N VAL A 388 2.22 31.31 -7.90
CA VAL A 388 1.45 31.64 -6.69
C VAL A 388 0.30 32.57 -7.06
N GLY A 389 -0.91 32.22 -6.63
CA GLY A 389 -2.12 32.98 -6.90
C GLY A 389 -3.17 32.20 -7.70
N ASN A 390 -4.07 32.92 -8.37
CA ASN A 390 -5.15 32.29 -9.14
C ASN A 390 -4.57 31.40 -10.28
N PRO A 391 -4.94 30.10 -10.38
CA PRO A 391 -4.37 29.19 -11.37
C PRO A 391 -4.53 29.64 -12.83
N THR A 392 -5.63 30.32 -13.16
CA THR A 392 -5.87 30.86 -14.50
C THR A 392 -4.89 32.01 -14.81
N GLU A 393 -4.59 32.86 -13.82
CA GLU A 393 -3.62 33.95 -13.98
C GLU A 393 -2.19 33.42 -14.07
N VAL A 394 -1.87 32.41 -13.25
CA VAL A 394 -0.59 31.69 -13.32
C VAL A 394 -0.37 31.10 -14.70
N ALA A 395 -1.38 30.47 -15.30
CA ALA A 395 -1.31 29.91 -16.65
C ALA A 395 -0.95 30.97 -17.70
N LEU A 396 -1.50 32.16 -17.59
CA LEU A 396 -1.18 33.26 -18.49
C LEU A 396 0.25 33.79 -18.29
N LEU A 397 0.71 33.87 -17.04
CA LEU A 397 2.10 34.31 -16.76
C LEU A 397 3.15 33.28 -17.23
N LEU A 398 2.83 31.96 -17.06
CA LEU A 398 3.66 30.88 -17.60
C LEU A 398 3.73 30.94 -19.13
N TRP A 399 2.58 31.20 -19.79
CA TRP A 399 2.53 31.35 -21.22
C TRP A 399 3.36 32.55 -21.70
N LEU A 400 3.35 33.69 -20.99
CA LEU A 400 4.24 34.83 -21.28
C LEU A 400 5.73 34.45 -21.18
N ASN A 401 6.06 33.71 -20.12
CA ASN A 401 7.45 33.25 -19.91
C ASN A 401 7.88 32.29 -21.04
N GLU A 402 7.02 31.41 -21.53
CA GLU A 402 7.28 30.53 -22.68
C GLU A 402 7.43 31.30 -23.99
N GLN A 403 6.80 32.47 -24.13
CA GLN A 403 6.97 33.38 -25.25
C GLN A 403 8.25 34.22 -25.14
N GLY A 404 9.06 34.02 -24.11
CA GLY A 404 10.29 34.76 -23.85
C GLY A 404 10.07 36.19 -23.34
N MET A 405 8.90 36.49 -22.77
CA MET A 405 8.56 37.81 -22.26
C MET A 405 8.61 37.83 -20.73
N ASP A 406 9.45 38.73 -20.16
CA ASP A 406 9.55 38.90 -18.73
C ASP A 406 8.39 39.75 -18.19
N TYR A 407 7.42 39.08 -17.53
CA TYR A 407 6.24 39.73 -16.96
C TYR A 407 6.60 40.72 -15.84
N ILE A 408 7.71 40.51 -15.11
CA ILE A 408 8.15 41.43 -14.04
C ILE A 408 8.58 42.75 -14.64
N SER A 409 9.38 42.72 -15.69
CA SER A 409 9.82 43.93 -16.42
C SER A 409 8.60 44.68 -17.01
N LEU A 410 7.65 43.97 -17.61
CA LEU A 410 6.42 44.57 -18.15
C LEU A 410 5.60 45.24 -17.04
N ARG A 411 5.44 44.57 -15.89
CA ARG A 411 4.70 45.08 -14.73
C ARG A 411 5.34 46.28 -14.10
N ASN A 412 6.68 46.34 -14.07
CA ASN A 412 7.44 47.48 -13.51
C ASN A 412 7.48 48.68 -14.44
N GLN A 413 7.38 48.47 -15.75
CA GLN A 413 7.37 49.56 -16.75
C GLN A 413 6.02 50.25 -16.82
N ALA A 414 4.93 49.55 -16.60
CA ALA A 414 3.57 50.07 -16.61
C ALA A 414 3.11 50.40 -15.18
N LYS A 415 2.77 51.66 -14.92
CA LYS A 415 2.30 52.07 -13.60
C LYS A 415 0.81 51.84 -13.43
N THR A 416 0.43 50.99 -12.51
CA THR A 416 -1.00 50.73 -12.18
C THR A 416 -1.61 51.97 -11.52
N VAL A 417 -2.71 52.46 -12.07
CA VAL A 417 -3.48 53.59 -11.57
C VAL A 417 -4.61 53.13 -10.68
N ASN A 418 -5.40 52.14 -11.17
CA ASN A 418 -6.52 51.57 -10.44
C ASN A 418 -6.71 50.11 -10.90
N GLN A 419 -7.28 49.27 -10.00
CA GLN A 419 -7.53 47.87 -10.28
C GLN A 419 -8.89 47.44 -9.72
N LEU A 420 -9.65 46.76 -10.54
CA LEU A 420 -10.92 46.12 -10.17
C LEU A 420 -10.67 44.61 -10.22
N THR A 421 -10.63 43.98 -9.05
CA THR A 421 -10.38 42.53 -8.93
C THR A 421 -11.54 41.70 -9.48
N PHE A 422 -11.31 40.42 -9.79
CA PHE A 422 -12.35 39.53 -10.30
C PHE A 422 -13.48 39.33 -9.28
N SER A 423 -14.73 39.27 -9.76
CA SER A 423 -15.82 38.75 -8.97
C SER A 423 -16.71 37.80 -9.79
N THR A 424 -17.31 36.80 -9.12
CA THR A 424 -18.21 35.83 -9.74
C THR A 424 -19.48 36.44 -10.34
N GLU A 425 -19.93 37.56 -9.83
CA GLU A 425 -21.08 38.32 -10.38
C GLU A 425 -20.71 39.01 -11.68
N ARG A 426 -19.60 39.73 -11.69
CA ARG A 426 -19.15 40.51 -12.87
C ARG A 426 -18.49 39.63 -13.95
N LYS A 427 -17.83 38.53 -13.52
CA LYS A 427 -17.07 37.57 -14.39
C LYS A 427 -15.97 38.23 -15.20
N TYR A 428 -15.44 39.36 -14.76
CA TYR A 428 -14.26 40.03 -15.34
C TYR A 428 -13.42 40.73 -14.27
N MET A 429 -12.17 40.99 -14.62
CA MET A 429 -11.20 41.81 -13.91
C MET A 429 -10.73 42.94 -14.84
N ALA A 430 -10.47 44.14 -14.32
CA ALA A 430 -9.96 45.26 -15.09
C ALA A 430 -8.86 45.99 -14.35
N THR A 431 -7.85 46.47 -15.09
CA THR A 431 -6.74 47.25 -14.52
C THR A 431 -6.46 48.45 -15.43
N LEU A 432 -6.48 49.63 -14.85
CA LEU A 432 -6.10 50.88 -15.51
C LEU A 432 -4.62 51.15 -15.25
N VAL A 433 -3.83 51.29 -16.33
CA VAL A 433 -2.38 51.50 -16.22
C VAL A 433 -1.94 52.70 -17.08
N GLU A 434 -0.83 53.33 -16.70
CA GLU A 434 -0.03 54.17 -17.59
C GLU A 434 0.85 53.23 -18.43
N SER A 435 0.40 52.94 -19.66
CA SER A 435 1.03 51.98 -20.56
C SER A 435 2.37 52.48 -21.07
N SER A 436 3.40 51.65 -20.98
CA SER A 436 4.71 51.91 -21.57
C SER A 436 4.71 51.61 -23.08
N VAL A 437 3.79 50.80 -23.59
CA VAL A 437 3.68 50.42 -24.99
C VAL A 437 3.04 51.53 -25.82
N LEU A 438 1.98 52.19 -25.31
CA LEU A 438 1.26 53.24 -26.02
C LEU A 438 1.56 54.65 -25.51
N ASN A 439 2.35 54.80 -24.42
CA ASN A 439 2.57 56.09 -23.74
C ASN A 439 1.26 56.81 -23.43
N ALA A 440 0.22 56.11 -23.02
CA ALA A 440 -1.11 56.59 -22.73
C ALA A 440 -1.75 55.77 -21.59
N ARG A 441 -2.83 56.28 -21.00
CA ARG A 441 -3.62 55.47 -20.05
C ARG A 441 -4.39 54.38 -20.79
N VAL A 442 -4.24 53.15 -20.39
CA VAL A 442 -4.90 51.97 -20.97
C VAL A 442 -5.63 51.20 -19.91
N LEU A 443 -6.90 50.91 -20.18
CA LEU A 443 -7.71 49.98 -19.40
C LEU A 443 -7.61 48.60 -20.01
N TYR A 444 -7.04 47.65 -19.31
CA TYR A 444 -7.03 46.24 -19.67
C TYR A 444 -8.18 45.50 -18.98
N VAL A 445 -8.89 44.67 -19.72
CA VAL A 445 -10.02 43.88 -19.24
C VAL A 445 -9.81 42.43 -19.64
N LYS A 446 -9.92 41.50 -18.66
CA LYS A 446 -9.94 40.05 -18.91
C LYS A 446 -11.14 39.43 -18.19
N GLY A 447 -11.76 38.43 -18.76
CA GLY A 447 -12.91 37.79 -18.17
C GLY A 447 -13.58 36.75 -19.08
N ALA A 448 -14.80 36.36 -18.73
CA ALA A 448 -15.60 35.46 -19.55
C ALA A 448 -15.76 36.07 -20.97
N PRO A 449 -15.38 35.33 -22.04
CA PRO A 449 -15.32 35.88 -23.39
C PRO A 449 -16.64 36.51 -23.83
N GLU A 450 -17.77 35.89 -23.53
CA GLU A 450 -19.11 36.40 -23.86
C GLU A 450 -19.40 37.75 -23.19
N ILE A 451 -18.89 37.97 -21.98
CA ILE A 451 -19.08 39.24 -21.26
C ILE A 451 -18.14 40.30 -21.84
N VAL A 452 -16.89 39.94 -22.09
CA VAL A 452 -15.88 40.89 -22.62
C VAL A 452 -16.23 41.29 -24.05
N MET A 453 -16.58 40.34 -24.93
CA MET A 453 -17.05 40.61 -26.30
C MET A 453 -18.29 41.51 -26.33
N GLY A 454 -19.23 41.30 -25.41
CA GLY A 454 -20.44 42.14 -25.30
C GLY A 454 -20.16 43.59 -24.96
N LYS A 455 -18.94 43.94 -24.51
CA LYS A 455 -18.50 45.32 -24.24
C LYS A 455 -17.54 45.89 -25.30
N CYS A 456 -17.25 45.11 -26.33
CA CYS A 456 -16.35 45.47 -27.40
C CYS A 456 -17.10 45.92 -28.66
N ASN A 457 -16.49 46.74 -29.46
CA ASN A 457 -16.97 47.13 -30.80
C ASN A 457 -16.52 46.08 -31.82
N LEU A 458 -17.28 44.98 -31.94
CA LEU A 458 -16.97 43.86 -32.87
C LEU A 458 -18.00 43.82 -34.00
N GLU A 459 -17.54 43.53 -35.22
CA GLU A 459 -18.44 43.21 -36.35
C GLU A 459 -19.13 41.85 -36.15
N GLY A 460 -20.40 41.75 -36.60
CA GLY A 460 -21.20 40.54 -36.43
C GLY A 460 -20.59 39.26 -36.99
N SER A 461 -19.81 39.38 -38.07
CA SER A 461 -19.05 38.29 -38.71
C SER A 461 -17.94 37.74 -37.77
N ARG A 462 -17.19 38.64 -37.09
CA ARG A 462 -16.16 38.26 -36.13
C ARG A 462 -16.74 37.67 -34.85
N ILE A 463 -17.86 38.22 -34.35
CA ILE A 463 -18.58 37.66 -33.20
C ILE A 463 -18.99 36.20 -33.47
N LYS A 464 -19.50 35.90 -34.67
CA LYS A 464 -19.88 34.53 -35.03
C LYS A 464 -18.68 33.59 -35.05
N GLN A 465 -17.57 34.01 -35.64
CA GLN A 465 -16.32 33.24 -35.69
C GLN A 465 -15.78 32.93 -34.27
N TYR A 466 -15.74 33.94 -33.41
CA TYR A 466 -15.29 33.73 -32.02
C TYR A 466 -16.24 32.81 -31.23
N ASN A 467 -17.56 32.92 -31.44
CA ASN A 467 -18.52 32.04 -30.78
C ASN A 467 -18.43 30.59 -31.23
N GLU A 468 -18.20 30.33 -32.52
CA GLU A 468 -17.96 28.96 -33.03
C GLU A 468 -16.71 28.34 -32.38
N GLN A 469 -15.66 29.12 -32.22
CA GLN A 469 -14.42 28.74 -31.62
C GLN A 469 -14.53 28.52 -30.11
N LEU A 470 -15.23 29.42 -29.45
CA LEU A 470 -15.55 29.32 -28.03
C LEU A 470 -16.29 28.02 -27.75
N LEU A 471 -17.27 27.69 -28.59
CA LEU A 471 -18.01 26.43 -28.47
C LEU A 471 -17.09 25.20 -28.68
N ALA A 472 -16.14 25.28 -29.59
CA ALA A 472 -15.17 24.21 -29.82
C ALA A 472 -14.28 23.98 -28.58
N TYR A 473 -13.77 25.03 -27.93
CA TYR A 473 -13.00 24.93 -26.70
C TYR A 473 -13.84 24.46 -25.51
N GLN A 474 -15.08 24.95 -25.39
CA GLN A 474 -15.99 24.52 -24.34
C GLN A 474 -16.37 23.04 -24.47
N ASN A 475 -16.55 22.54 -25.70
CA ASN A 475 -16.81 21.13 -25.98
C ASN A 475 -15.60 20.22 -25.61
N GLN A 476 -14.38 20.78 -25.60
CA GLN A 476 -13.18 20.13 -25.15
C GLN A 476 -12.89 20.40 -23.66
N ALA A 477 -13.88 20.92 -22.93
CA ALA A 477 -13.83 21.18 -21.49
C ALA A 477 -12.73 22.18 -21.07
N MET A 478 -12.32 23.06 -21.96
CA MET A 478 -11.34 24.10 -21.66
C MET A 478 -11.98 25.30 -21.00
N ARG A 479 -11.26 25.94 -20.08
CA ARG A 479 -11.62 27.28 -19.59
C ARG A 479 -11.23 28.31 -20.64
N THR A 480 -12.13 29.21 -20.97
CA THR A 480 -11.90 30.26 -21.95
C THR A 480 -11.84 31.63 -21.28
N LEU A 481 -10.91 32.46 -21.68
CA LEU A 481 -10.71 33.82 -21.18
C LEU A 481 -10.58 34.79 -22.35
N GLY A 482 -11.45 35.78 -22.40
CA GLY A 482 -11.38 36.88 -23.36
C GLY A 482 -10.57 38.05 -22.79
N VAL A 483 -9.79 38.70 -23.67
CA VAL A 483 -8.97 39.87 -23.33
C VAL A 483 -9.30 41.04 -24.25
N ALA A 484 -9.35 42.25 -23.67
CA ALA A 484 -9.65 43.48 -24.38
C ALA A 484 -8.94 44.69 -23.72
N TYR A 485 -8.82 45.78 -24.47
CA TYR A 485 -8.30 47.03 -23.95
C TYR A 485 -9.09 48.26 -24.44
N LYS A 486 -8.89 49.39 -23.79
CA LYS A 486 -9.39 50.72 -24.21
C LYS A 486 -8.40 51.79 -23.82
N VAL A 487 -8.08 52.70 -24.74
CA VAL A 487 -7.26 53.89 -24.42
C VAL A 487 -8.15 54.92 -23.74
N ILE A 488 -7.71 55.41 -22.61
CA ILE A 488 -8.46 56.34 -21.76
C ILE A 488 -7.77 57.71 -21.78
N PRO A 489 -8.49 58.80 -22.09
CA PRO A 489 -7.92 60.14 -22.00
C PRO A 489 -7.45 60.52 -20.60
N GLU A 490 -6.38 61.28 -20.45
CA GLU A 490 -5.76 61.63 -19.14
C GLU A 490 -6.71 62.28 -18.14
N ASN A 491 -7.72 63.06 -18.65
CA ASN A 491 -8.69 63.77 -17.81
C ASN A 491 -9.96 62.98 -17.51
N SER A 492 -10.02 61.69 -17.85
CA SER A 492 -11.19 60.81 -17.63
C SER A 492 -11.25 60.25 -16.20
N ASN A 493 -12.42 59.74 -15.83
CA ASN A 493 -12.61 58.99 -14.60
C ASN A 493 -11.60 57.84 -14.50
N THR A 494 -11.16 57.52 -13.31
CA THR A 494 -10.22 56.39 -13.02
C THR A 494 -10.92 55.18 -12.45
N ASP A 495 -12.25 55.18 -12.29
CA ASP A 495 -13.01 54.02 -11.80
C ASP A 495 -13.13 52.98 -12.91
N CYS A 496 -12.43 51.83 -12.71
CA CYS A 496 -12.42 50.72 -13.66
C CYS A 496 -13.83 50.15 -13.92
N ALA A 497 -14.74 50.16 -12.92
CA ALA A 497 -16.08 49.59 -13.07
C ALA A 497 -16.94 50.46 -14.01
N GLU A 498 -16.87 51.75 -13.86
CA GLU A 498 -17.60 52.71 -14.72
C GLU A 498 -17.01 52.70 -16.15
N LEU A 499 -15.68 52.69 -16.31
CA LEU A 499 -15.03 52.64 -17.60
C LEU A 499 -15.36 51.38 -18.41
N VAL A 500 -15.47 50.22 -17.74
CA VAL A 500 -15.90 48.97 -18.40
C VAL A 500 -17.40 48.99 -18.73
N LYS A 501 -18.24 49.65 -17.90
CA LYS A 501 -19.68 49.79 -18.14
C LYS A 501 -19.97 50.68 -19.37
N GLU A 502 -19.16 51.69 -19.62
CA GLU A 502 -19.27 52.52 -20.82
C GLU A 502 -19.09 51.73 -22.13
N GLY A 503 -18.36 50.62 -22.10
CA GLY A 503 -18.05 49.82 -23.27
C GLY A 503 -17.06 50.45 -24.22
N GLY A 504 -17.12 50.07 -25.50
CA GLY A 504 -16.20 50.57 -26.52
C GLY A 504 -14.78 50.02 -26.44
N LEU A 505 -14.65 48.82 -25.87
CA LEU A 505 -13.38 48.10 -25.79
C LEU A 505 -12.97 47.55 -27.16
N THR A 506 -11.66 47.40 -27.35
CA THR A 506 -11.06 46.68 -28.48
C THR A 506 -10.72 45.24 -28.04
N PHE A 507 -11.35 44.26 -28.65
CA PHE A 507 -11.11 42.85 -28.35
C PHE A 507 -9.78 42.41 -28.90
N MET A 508 -8.95 41.73 -28.08
CA MET A 508 -7.62 41.29 -28.45
C MET A 508 -7.54 39.78 -28.70
N GLY A 509 -8.55 38.99 -28.21
CA GLY A 509 -8.57 37.56 -28.46
C GLY A 509 -9.07 36.72 -27.30
N ILE A 510 -8.94 35.39 -27.49
CA ILE A 510 -9.37 34.37 -26.55
C ILE A 510 -8.19 33.47 -26.20
N PHE A 511 -8.02 33.18 -24.92
CA PHE A 511 -7.18 32.12 -24.41
C PHE A 511 -8.04 30.91 -24.06
N ALA A 512 -7.61 29.71 -24.49
CA ALA A 512 -8.13 28.43 -24.03
C ALA A 512 -7.15 27.79 -23.04
N ILE A 513 -7.62 27.56 -21.83
CA ILE A 513 -6.80 27.12 -20.70
C ILE A 513 -7.31 25.77 -20.21
N SER A 514 -6.43 24.82 -20.03
CA SER A 514 -6.79 23.49 -19.52
C SER A 514 -5.74 22.99 -18.53
N ASP A 515 -6.14 22.02 -17.70
CA ASP A 515 -5.25 21.22 -16.90
C ASP A 515 -4.92 19.94 -17.69
N PRO A 516 -3.72 19.78 -18.24
CA PRO A 516 -3.40 18.71 -19.17
C PRO A 516 -3.37 17.34 -18.46
N ILE A 517 -3.78 16.31 -19.18
CA ILE A 517 -3.65 14.93 -18.75
C ILE A 517 -2.16 14.58 -18.63
N ARG A 518 -1.80 13.84 -17.59
CA ARG A 518 -0.44 13.30 -17.45
C ARG A 518 -0.16 12.31 -18.59
N PRO A 519 1.01 12.36 -19.24
CA PRO A 519 1.31 11.57 -20.44
C PRO A 519 1.25 10.05 -20.21
N ASP A 520 1.49 9.58 -18.99
CA ASP A 520 1.53 8.17 -18.60
C ASP A 520 0.14 7.56 -18.32
N VAL A 521 -0.89 8.39 -18.11
CA VAL A 521 -2.22 7.96 -17.68
C VAL A 521 -2.93 7.08 -18.72
N PRO A 522 -3.00 7.40 -20.04
CA PRO A 522 -3.70 6.56 -21.01
C PRO A 522 -3.17 5.12 -21.04
N ASP A 523 -1.84 4.97 -21.02
CA ASP A 523 -1.19 3.65 -21.03
C ASP A 523 -1.42 2.90 -19.71
N ALA A 524 -1.40 3.59 -18.59
CA ALA A 524 -1.65 2.99 -17.27
C ALA A 524 -3.10 2.54 -17.13
N VAL A 525 -4.08 3.34 -17.59
CA VAL A 525 -5.50 2.96 -17.61
C VAL A 525 -5.71 1.72 -18.50
N LYS A 526 -5.11 1.69 -19.69
CA LYS A 526 -5.17 0.52 -20.58
C LYS A 526 -4.59 -0.73 -19.94
N LYS A 527 -3.47 -0.63 -19.21
CA LYS A 527 -2.88 -1.74 -18.44
C LYS A 527 -3.84 -2.23 -17.36
N CYS A 528 -4.48 -1.34 -16.61
CA CYS A 528 -5.48 -1.70 -15.61
C CYS A 528 -6.68 -2.42 -16.24
N GLN A 529 -7.20 -1.91 -17.36
CA GLN A 529 -8.32 -2.54 -18.08
C GLN A 529 -7.94 -3.93 -18.61
N SER A 530 -6.75 -4.10 -19.20
CA SER A 530 -6.26 -5.42 -19.66
C SER A 530 -6.07 -6.39 -18.51
N ALA A 531 -5.75 -5.89 -17.32
CA ALA A 531 -5.68 -6.65 -16.07
C ALA A 531 -7.06 -7.00 -15.48
N GLY A 532 -8.16 -6.65 -16.17
CA GLY A 532 -9.53 -6.90 -15.72
C GLY A 532 -10.02 -5.95 -14.62
N ILE A 533 -9.36 -4.81 -14.44
CA ILE A 533 -9.72 -3.79 -13.46
C ILE A 533 -10.53 -2.70 -14.16
N ARG A 534 -11.69 -2.36 -13.61
CA ARG A 534 -12.51 -1.26 -14.08
C ARG A 534 -12.06 0.04 -13.45
N VAL A 535 -11.81 1.05 -14.28
CA VAL A 535 -11.49 2.40 -13.82
C VAL A 535 -12.77 3.23 -13.87
N LYS A 536 -13.01 4.07 -12.85
CA LYS A 536 -14.13 4.99 -12.76
C LYS A 536 -13.60 6.36 -12.38
N ILE A 537 -14.04 7.39 -13.09
CA ILE A 537 -13.75 8.80 -12.75
C ILE A 537 -14.83 9.31 -11.84
N VAL A 538 -14.42 9.91 -10.70
CA VAL A 538 -15.34 10.49 -9.70
C VAL A 538 -14.82 11.86 -9.33
N THR A 539 -15.41 12.91 -9.89
CA THR A 539 -14.88 14.29 -9.79
C THR A 539 -15.95 15.32 -9.47
N GLY A 540 -15.54 16.44 -8.86
CA GLY A 540 -16.36 17.62 -8.68
C GLY A 540 -16.63 18.41 -9.97
N ASP A 541 -15.95 18.12 -11.06
CA ASP A 541 -16.05 18.81 -12.35
C ASP A 541 -17.40 18.62 -13.04
N THR A 542 -17.62 19.41 -14.09
CA THR A 542 -18.82 19.34 -14.93
C THR A 542 -18.87 18.03 -15.74
N PRO A 543 -20.08 17.56 -16.12
CA PRO A 543 -20.23 16.34 -16.94
C PRO A 543 -19.44 16.37 -18.26
N GLY A 544 -19.40 17.53 -18.92
CA GLY A 544 -18.63 17.73 -20.16
C GLY A 544 -17.14 17.51 -19.98
N THR A 545 -16.55 18.18 -18.97
CA THR A 545 -15.14 18.06 -18.63
C THR A 545 -14.78 16.62 -18.25
N ALA A 546 -15.55 16.00 -17.36
CA ALA A 546 -15.28 14.64 -16.89
C ALA A 546 -15.38 13.60 -18.03
N THR A 547 -16.36 13.74 -18.92
CA THR A 547 -16.54 12.84 -20.08
C THR A 547 -15.42 13.03 -21.11
N GLU A 548 -14.99 14.28 -21.35
CA GLU A 548 -13.89 14.53 -22.30
C GLU A 548 -12.57 13.95 -21.81
N ILE A 549 -12.24 14.12 -20.52
CA ILE A 549 -11.09 13.48 -19.91
C ILE A 549 -11.17 11.94 -20.02
N ALA A 550 -12.36 11.38 -19.74
CA ALA A 550 -12.58 9.93 -19.90
C ALA A 550 -12.35 9.45 -21.33
N ARG A 551 -12.69 10.27 -22.33
CA ARG A 551 -12.44 9.97 -23.76
C ARG A 551 -10.95 10.00 -24.07
N GLN A 552 -10.25 11.02 -23.62
CA GLN A 552 -8.81 11.19 -23.90
C GLN A 552 -7.95 10.08 -23.29
N ILE A 553 -8.36 9.54 -22.12
CA ILE A 553 -7.63 8.41 -21.48
C ILE A 553 -8.12 7.03 -21.97
N GLY A 554 -9.04 6.98 -22.94
CA GLY A 554 -9.55 5.72 -23.51
C GLY A 554 -10.54 4.97 -22.61
N LEU A 555 -11.12 5.63 -21.60
CA LEU A 555 -12.15 5.05 -20.74
C LEU A 555 -13.56 5.16 -21.35
N TRP A 556 -13.86 6.30 -21.98
CA TRP A 556 -15.12 6.57 -22.66
C TRP A 556 -15.01 6.28 -24.15
N THR A 557 -15.89 5.44 -24.67
CA THR A 557 -15.91 4.98 -26.08
C THR A 557 -17.22 5.36 -26.77
N SER A 558 -17.33 5.10 -28.09
CA SER A 558 -18.56 5.32 -28.85
C SER A 558 -19.72 4.40 -28.45
N GLU A 559 -19.45 3.32 -27.70
CA GLU A 559 -20.46 2.38 -27.22
C GLU A 559 -21.10 2.84 -25.88
N ASP A 560 -20.52 3.83 -25.22
CA ASP A 560 -20.99 4.32 -23.92
C ASP A 560 -22.18 5.26 -24.09
N THR A 561 -23.10 5.17 -23.14
CA THR A 561 -24.38 5.88 -23.11
C THR A 561 -24.55 6.67 -21.81
N GLU A 562 -25.67 7.39 -21.67
CA GLU A 562 -26.03 8.09 -20.40
C GLU A 562 -26.09 7.15 -19.19
N ARG A 563 -26.22 5.83 -19.41
CA ARG A 563 -26.17 4.85 -18.33
C ARG A 563 -24.79 4.78 -17.67
N ASN A 564 -23.74 5.08 -18.42
CA ASN A 564 -22.36 4.98 -17.98
C ASN A 564 -21.84 6.25 -17.29
N ARG A 565 -22.65 7.33 -17.25
CA ARG A 565 -22.34 8.55 -16.52
C ARG A 565 -23.51 9.01 -15.64
N ILE A 566 -23.19 9.75 -14.57
CA ILE A 566 -24.18 10.32 -13.65
C ILE A 566 -23.60 11.57 -12.99
N THR A 567 -24.48 12.48 -12.56
CA THR A 567 -24.08 13.57 -11.66
C THR A 567 -24.27 13.18 -10.21
N GLY A 568 -23.52 13.81 -9.29
CA GLY A 568 -23.67 13.57 -7.84
C GLY A 568 -25.09 13.83 -7.34
N VAL A 569 -25.77 14.84 -7.89
CA VAL A 569 -27.17 15.16 -7.52
C VAL A 569 -28.12 14.03 -7.95
N GLU A 570 -28.01 13.57 -9.18
CA GLU A 570 -28.80 12.44 -9.70
C GLU A 570 -28.51 11.17 -8.90
N PHE A 571 -27.23 10.89 -8.59
CA PHE A 571 -26.82 9.73 -7.81
C PHE A 571 -27.37 9.76 -6.39
N ALA A 572 -27.38 10.92 -5.76
CA ALA A 572 -27.95 11.09 -4.42
C ALA A 572 -29.47 10.90 -4.39
N ALA A 573 -30.16 11.17 -5.49
CA ALA A 573 -31.61 11.00 -5.62
C ALA A 573 -32.03 9.54 -5.86
N LEU A 574 -31.11 8.63 -6.28
CA LEU A 574 -31.41 7.22 -6.47
C LEU A 574 -31.60 6.51 -5.11
N SER A 575 -32.56 5.57 -5.07
CA SER A 575 -32.63 4.59 -3.98
C SER A 575 -31.37 3.72 -3.96
N ASP A 576 -31.10 3.05 -2.84
CA ASP A 576 -29.92 2.17 -2.74
C ASP A 576 -30.01 0.97 -3.72
N GLU A 577 -31.21 0.47 -4.00
CA GLU A 577 -31.46 -0.61 -4.94
C GLU A 577 -31.15 -0.17 -6.39
N GLU A 578 -31.68 0.99 -6.83
CA GLU A 578 -31.40 1.58 -8.14
C GLU A 578 -29.92 1.93 -8.32
N ALA A 579 -29.33 2.53 -7.30
CA ALA A 579 -27.90 2.84 -7.31
C ALA A 579 -27.04 1.57 -7.39
N LEU A 580 -27.42 0.52 -6.65
CA LEU A 580 -26.71 -0.76 -6.65
C LEU A 580 -26.73 -1.46 -8.01
N GLU A 581 -27.80 -1.33 -8.80
CA GLU A 581 -27.86 -1.85 -10.18
C GLU A 581 -26.96 -1.05 -11.13
N ARG A 582 -26.80 0.25 -10.89
CA ARG A 582 -26.10 1.15 -11.82
C ARG A 582 -24.60 1.25 -11.57
N VAL A 583 -24.15 1.10 -10.32
CA VAL A 583 -22.74 1.38 -9.93
C VAL A 583 -21.70 0.53 -10.69
N VAL A 584 -22.07 -0.68 -11.13
CA VAL A 584 -21.15 -1.56 -11.86
C VAL A 584 -20.83 -1.01 -13.24
N ASP A 585 -21.85 -0.54 -13.98
CA ASP A 585 -21.73 -0.04 -15.34
C ASP A 585 -21.24 1.42 -15.40
N LEU A 586 -21.32 2.15 -14.29
CA LEU A 586 -20.93 3.55 -14.21
C LEU A 586 -19.44 3.70 -14.49
N LYS A 587 -19.07 4.63 -15.37
CA LYS A 587 -17.68 5.00 -15.70
C LYS A 587 -17.31 6.39 -15.20
N VAL A 588 -18.26 7.33 -15.23
CA VAL A 588 -18.03 8.74 -14.87
C VAL A 588 -19.09 9.24 -13.92
N MET A 589 -18.69 9.75 -12.75
CA MET A 589 -19.51 10.51 -11.82
C MET A 589 -18.95 11.94 -11.77
N SER A 590 -19.76 12.90 -12.19
CA SER A 590 -19.43 14.33 -12.24
C SER A 590 -20.15 15.10 -11.13
N ARG A 591 -19.64 16.28 -10.73
CA ARG A 591 -20.19 17.11 -9.63
C ARG A 591 -20.43 16.27 -8.37
N ALA A 592 -19.55 15.32 -8.11
CA ALA A 592 -19.61 14.44 -6.95
C ALA A 592 -19.18 15.19 -5.68
N ARG A 593 -20.00 15.07 -4.65
CA ARG A 593 -19.66 15.52 -3.29
C ARG A 593 -18.89 14.42 -2.55
N PRO A 594 -18.19 14.72 -1.46
CA PRO A 594 -17.47 13.71 -0.66
C PRO A 594 -18.34 12.51 -0.27
N MET A 595 -19.58 12.76 0.15
CA MET A 595 -20.52 11.71 0.53
C MET A 595 -20.97 10.84 -0.65
N ASP A 596 -21.07 11.41 -1.85
CA ASP A 596 -21.42 10.66 -3.07
C ASP A 596 -20.27 9.71 -3.45
N LYS A 597 -19.01 10.17 -3.31
CA LYS A 597 -17.81 9.33 -3.49
C LYS A 597 -17.80 8.15 -2.52
N GLN A 598 -18.05 8.40 -1.24
CA GLN A 598 -18.11 7.36 -0.20
C GLN A 598 -19.25 6.36 -0.46
N ARG A 599 -20.47 6.83 -0.78
CA ARG A 599 -21.62 5.97 -1.09
C ARG A 599 -21.35 5.05 -2.28
N LEU A 600 -20.71 5.58 -3.34
CA LEU A 600 -20.31 4.79 -4.49
C LEU A 600 -19.38 3.62 -4.09
N VAL A 601 -18.38 3.90 -3.25
CA VAL A 601 -17.45 2.89 -2.74
C VAL A 601 -18.20 1.81 -1.96
N GLN A 602 -19.08 2.20 -1.04
CA GLN A 602 -19.89 1.27 -0.23
C GLN A 602 -20.77 0.36 -1.09
N LEU A 603 -21.45 0.90 -2.09
CA LEU A 603 -22.30 0.14 -2.99
C LEU A 603 -21.51 -0.84 -3.87
N LEU A 604 -20.33 -0.44 -4.35
CA LEU A 604 -19.43 -1.33 -5.07
C LEU A 604 -18.95 -2.50 -4.18
N GLN A 605 -18.65 -2.21 -2.92
CA GLN A 605 -18.26 -3.22 -1.92
C GLN A 605 -19.41 -4.19 -1.63
N GLN A 606 -20.65 -3.72 -1.56
CA GLN A 606 -21.84 -4.57 -1.40
C GLN A 606 -22.04 -5.53 -2.60
N LYS A 607 -21.65 -5.10 -3.81
CA LYS A 607 -21.60 -5.99 -4.99
C LYS A 607 -20.45 -7.01 -4.98
N GLY A 608 -19.63 -7.00 -3.93
CA GLY A 608 -18.48 -7.90 -3.79
C GLY A 608 -17.23 -7.43 -4.53
N GLU A 609 -17.20 -6.18 -5.01
CA GLU A 609 -16.02 -5.60 -5.64
C GLU A 609 -14.97 -5.25 -4.58
N VAL A 610 -13.71 -5.33 -4.98
CA VAL A 610 -12.57 -4.84 -4.21
C VAL A 610 -12.18 -3.48 -4.78
N VAL A 611 -12.41 -2.42 -4.01
CA VAL A 611 -12.32 -1.04 -4.48
C VAL A 611 -11.06 -0.37 -4.00
N ALA A 612 -10.29 0.18 -4.91
CA ALA A 612 -9.27 1.18 -4.60
C ALA A 612 -9.81 2.58 -4.93
N VAL A 613 -9.45 3.56 -4.12
CA VAL A 613 -9.81 4.97 -4.34
C VAL A 613 -8.53 5.79 -4.39
N THR A 614 -8.44 6.71 -5.36
CA THR A 614 -7.36 7.72 -5.37
C THR A 614 -7.91 9.08 -5.02
N GLY A 615 -7.12 9.90 -4.35
CA GLY A 615 -7.46 11.28 -4.04
C GLY A 615 -6.27 12.06 -3.51
N ASP A 616 -6.32 13.38 -3.62
CA ASP A 616 -5.30 14.31 -3.15
C ASP A 616 -5.83 15.35 -2.16
N GLY A 617 -7.15 15.50 -2.09
CA GLY A 617 -7.83 16.51 -1.30
C GLY A 617 -8.51 16.00 -0.03
N THR A 618 -8.89 16.92 0.82
CA THR A 618 -9.73 16.67 2.02
C THR A 618 -11.08 16.04 1.64
N ASN A 619 -11.59 16.41 0.47
CA ASN A 619 -12.87 15.92 -0.08
C ASN A 619 -12.87 14.41 -0.35
N ASP A 620 -11.68 13.81 -0.49
CA ASP A 620 -11.52 12.39 -0.81
C ASP A 620 -11.35 11.52 0.44
N ALA A 621 -11.01 12.12 1.58
CA ALA A 621 -10.69 11.40 2.81
C ALA A 621 -11.79 10.40 3.24
N PRO A 622 -13.11 10.71 3.20
CA PRO A 622 -14.14 9.74 3.54
C PRO A 622 -14.14 8.52 2.61
N ALA A 623 -13.92 8.71 1.31
CA ALA A 623 -13.86 7.64 0.33
C ALA A 623 -12.57 6.82 0.45
N LEU A 624 -11.41 7.48 0.66
CA LEU A 624 -10.11 6.86 0.91
C LEU A 624 -10.16 5.92 2.11
N ASN A 625 -10.73 6.38 3.22
CA ASN A 625 -10.81 5.60 4.45
C ASN A 625 -11.78 4.40 4.36
N HIS A 626 -12.86 4.51 3.54
CA HIS A 626 -13.82 3.43 3.35
C HIS A 626 -13.42 2.41 2.28
N ALA A 627 -12.49 2.75 1.40
CA ALA A 627 -12.00 1.84 0.39
C ALA A 627 -11.25 0.64 1.01
N GLN A 628 -11.17 -0.48 0.28
CA GLN A 628 -10.25 -1.54 0.69
C GLN A 628 -8.79 -1.13 0.55
N VAL A 629 -8.49 -0.20 -0.37
CA VAL A 629 -7.19 0.47 -0.47
C VAL A 629 -7.39 1.94 -0.82
N GLY A 630 -7.06 2.83 0.10
CA GLY A 630 -6.94 4.25 -0.15
C GLY A 630 -5.56 4.60 -0.71
N LEU A 631 -5.52 5.36 -1.80
CA LEU A 631 -4.29 5.78 -2.49
C LEU A 631 -4.23 7.31 -2.49
N SER A 632 -3.32 7.91 -1.72
CA SER A 632 -3.09 9.35 -1.76
C SER A 632 -1.96 9.73 -2.69
N MET A 633 -2.01 10.96 -3.22
CA MET A 633 -0.91 11.54 -3.98
C MET A 633 0.19 12.05 -3.04
N GLY A 634 1.43 12.08 -3.50
CA GLY A 634 2.58 12.60 -2.76
C GLY A 634 2.45 14.10 -2.47
N THR A 635 1.87 14.86 -3.41
CA THR A 635 1.54 16.28 -3.26
C THR A 635 0.19 16.52 -2.58
N GLY A 636 -0.58 15.45 -2.27
CA GLY A 636 -1.87 15.55 -1.61
C GLY A 636 -1.80 16.11 -0.19
N THR A 637 -2.95 16.56 0.31
CA THR A 637 -3.09 17.12 1.66
C THR A 637 -2.74 16.07 2.73
N SER A 638 -2.35 16.53 3.91
CA SER A 638 -2.04 15.65 5.06
C SER A 638 -3.22 14.73 5.40
N VAL A 639 -4.45 15.23 5.30
CA VAL A 639 -5.68 14.48 5.51
C VAL A 639 -5.85 13.33 4.54
N ALA A 640 -5.66 13.58 3.25
CA ALA A 640 -5.74 12.54 2.23
C ALA A 640 -4.67 11.46 2.49
N LYS A 641 -3.45 11.87 2.85
CA LYS A 641 -2.35 10.96 3.19
C LYS A 641 -2.67 10.11 4.42
N GLU A 642 -3.25 10.70 5.48
CA GLU A 642 -3.62 9.96 6.68
C GLU A 642 -4.78 9.00 6.47
N ALA A 643 -5.76 9.40 5.67
CA ALA A 643 -6.89 8.54 5.31
C ALA A 643 -6.50 7.39 4.37
N SER A 644 -5.31 7.44 3.76
CA SER A 644 -4.85 6.47 2.77
C SER A 644 -4.05 5.31 3.38
N ASP A 645 -3.96 4.22 2.62
CA ASP A 645 -3.16 3.04 2.93
C ASP A 645 -1.82 3.03 2.21
N ILE A 646 -1.75 3.70 1.05
CA ILE A 646 -0.54 3.84 0.23
C ILE A 646 -0.47 5.29 -0.26
N THR A 647 0.72 5.90 -0.22
CA THR A 647 0.99 7.21 -0.82
C THR A 647 1.85 7.03 -2.07
N LEU A 648 1.42 7.62 -3.19
CA LEU A 648 2.12 7.62 -4.48
C LEU A 648 3.08 8.80 -4.53
N LEU A 649 4.37 8.56 -4.31
CA LEU A 649 5.38 9.63 -4.15
C LEU A 649 5.65 10.43 -5.41
N ASP A 650 5.30 9.90 -6.59
CA ASP A 650 5.49 10.52 -7.90
C ASP A 650 4.20 11.07 -8.52
N ASP A 651 3.10 11.01 -7.77
CA ASP A 651 1.76 11.40 -8.24
C ASP A 651 1.31 10.72 -9.54
N SER A 652 1.92 9.59 -9.89
CA SER A 652 1.71 8.91 -11.16
C SER A 652 0.65 7.80 -11.06
N PHE A 653 -0.32 7.83 -11.99
CA PHE A 653 -1.29 6.74 -12.13
C PHE A 653 -0.60 5.41 -12.56
N HIS A 654 0.57 5.49 -13.20
CA HIS A 654 1.38 4.33 -13.54
C HIS A 654 1.84 3.56 -12.29
N SER A 655 2.13 4.27 -11.20
CA SER A 655 2.51 3.66 -9.93
C SER A 655 1.38 2.84 -9.31
N ILE A 656 0.11 3.16 -9.60
CA ILE A 656 -1.05 2.33 -9.22
C ILE A 656 -1.00 0.97 -9.95
N ALA A 657 -0.81 0.98 -11.27
CA ALA A 657 -0.69 -0.27 -12.04
C ALA A 657 0.51 -1.12 -11.55
N THR A 658 1.60 -0.46 -11.18
CA THR A 658 2.77 -1.11 -10.60
C THR A 658 2.46 -1.71 -9.22
N ALA A 659 1.71 -1.02 -8.36
CA ALA A 659 1.28 -1.55 -7.06
C ALA A 659 0.37 -2.79 -7.21
N VAL A 660 -0.53 -2.80 -8.19
CA VAL A 660 -1.34 -3.98 -8.55
C VAL A 660 -0.45 -5.17 -8.95
N MET A 661 0.51 -4.93 -9.81
CA MET A 661 1.48 -5.95 -10.24
C MET A 661 2.23 -6.54 -9.05
N TRP A 662 2.70 -5.70 -8.13
CA TRP A 662 3.37 -6.14 -6.90
C TRP A 662 2.45 -6.96 -6.01
N GLY A 663 1.22 -6.52 -5.78
CA GLY A 663 0.23 -7.24 -4.98
C GLY A 663 -0.13 -8.62 -5.55
N ARG A 664 -0.31 -8.72 -6.88
CA ARG A 664 -0.56 -10.00 -7.56
C ARG A 664 0.64 -10.93 -7.51
N SER A 665 1.85 -10.38 -7.66
CA SER A 665 3.09 -11.16 -7.57
C SER A 665 3.34 -11.67 -6.17
N LEU A 666 3.06 -10.86 -5.14
CA LEU A 666 3.09 -11.27 -3.73
C LEU A 666 2.20 -12.49 -3.49
N TYR A 667 0.95 -12.42 -3.93
CA TYR A 667 0.00 -13.52 -3.76
C TYR A 667 0.47 -14.82 -4.45
N LYS A 668 1.01 -14.71 -5.66
CA LYS A 668 1.61 -15.86 -6.37
C LYS A 668 2.79 -16.46 -5.62
N ASN A 669 3.66 -15.63 -5.06
CA ASN A 669 4.80 -16.11 -4.30
C ASN A 669 4.35 -16.87 -3.04
N ILE A 670 3.30 -16.38 -2.37
CA ILE A 670 2.68 -17.09 -1.25
C ILE A 670 2.09 -18.43 -1.71
N GLN A 671 1.36 -18.47 -2.83
CA GLN A 671 0.83 -19.72 -3.38
C GLN A 671 1.94 -20.73 -3.74
N ARG A 672 3.06 -20.28 -4.29
CA ARG A 672 4.24 -21.12 -4.58
C ARG A 672 4.80 -21.75 -3.30
N PHE A 673 4.91 -20.95 -2.24
CA PHE A 673 5.34 -21.44 -0.94
C PHE A 673 4.34 -22.47 -0.36
N ILE A 674 3.05 -22.20 -0.43
CA ILE A 674 2.01 -23.12 0.03
C ILE A 674 2.08 -24.47 -0.72
N VAL A 675 2.23 -24.44 -2.05
CA VAL A 675 2.38 -25.67 -2.85
C VAL A 675 3.60 -26.45 -2.41
N PHE A 676 4.73 -25.79 -2.21
CA PHE A 676 5.96 -26.40 -1.75
C PHE A 676 5.78 -27.04 -0.38
N GLN A 677 5.35 -26.29 0.62
CA GLN A 677 5.23 -26.72 2.00
C GLN A 677 4.17 -27.84 2.19
N LEU A 678 3.00 -27.70 1.57
CA LEU A 678 1.98 -28.72 1.68
C LEU A 678 2.38 -30.03 1.01
N THR A 679 3.17 -30.01 -0.06
CA THR A 679 3.73 -31.20 -0.66
C THR A 679 4.64 -31.93 0.33
N ILE A 680 5.53 -31.21 1.02
CA ILE A 680 6.39 -31.76 2.08
C ILE A 680 5.54 -32.42 3.18
N ASN A 681 4.58 -31.68 3.72
CA ASN A 681 3.80 -32.14 4.87
C ASN A 681 2.96 -33.40 4.52
N VAL A 682 2.34 -33.43 3.33
CA VAL A 682 1.58 -34.59 2.86
C VAL A 682 2.49 -35.83 2.68
N VAL A 683 3.66 -35.64 2.06
CA VAL A 683 4.61 -36.76 1.84
C VAL A 683 5.15 -37.26 3.17
N ALA A 684 5.56 -36.38 4.07
CA ALA A 684 6.11 -36.76 5.37
C ALA A 684 5.05 -37.46 6.25
N LEU A 685 3.83 -36.89 6.33
CA LEU A 685 2.71 -37.47 7.09
C LEU A 685 2.39 -38.89 6.62
N LEU A 686 2.26 -39.06 5.30
CA LEU A 686 1.95 -40.37 4.70
C LEU A 686 3.13 -41.34 4.80
N SER A 687 4.37 -40.87 4.73
CA SER A 687 5.56 -41.71 4.89
C SER A 687 5.67 -42.29 6.31
N VAL A 688 5.40 -41.48 7.33
CA VAL A 688 5.39 -41.92 8.73
C VAL A 688 4.23 -42.90 8.97
N LEU A 689 3.04 -42.54 8.50
CA LEU A 689 1.83 -43.39 8.67
C LEU A 689 1.97 -44.74 7.96
N LEU A 690 2.33 -44.75 6.69
CA LEU A 690 2.49 -45.97 5.90
C LEU A 690 3.70 -46.80 6.34
N GLY A 691 4.79 -46.18 6.79
CA GLY A 691 5.93 -46.87 7.43
C GLY A 691 5.50 -47.65 8.65
N ALA A 692 4.63 -47.08 9.49
CA ALA A 692 4.06 -47.81 10.65
C ALA A 692 3.23 -49.02 10.23
N PHE A 693 2.42 -48.94 9.17
CA PHE A 693 1.66 -50.08 8.63
C PHE A 693 2.59 -51.16 8.02
N LEU A 694 3.70 -50.75 7.44
CA LEU A 694 4.72 -51.69 6.97
C LEU A 694 5.49 -52.38 8.14
N GLY A 695 5.30 -51.92 9.38
CA GLY A 695 5.98 -52.45 10.56
C GLY A 695 7.49 -52.08 10.56
N THR A 696 7.84 -50.96 9.97
CA THR A 696 9.20 -50.42 10.05
C THR A 696 9.36 -49.55 11.29
N GLU A 697 10.60 -49.32 11.74
CA GLU A 697 10.87 -48.24 12.69
C GLU A 697 10.41 -46.89 12.12
N LEU A 698 10.24 -45.85 12.99
CA LEU A 698 9.87 -44.50 12.58
C LEU A 698 10.81 -44.02 11.46
N PRO A 699 10.35 -43.84 10.23
CA PRO A 699 11.23 -43.48 9.12
C PRO A 699 11.73 -42.03 9.22
N LEU A 700 10.96 -41.15 9.93
CA LEU A 700 11.32 -39.75 10.19
C LEU A 700 11.12 -39.46 11.67
N THR A 701 12.10 -38.76 12.30
CA THR A 701 12.03 -38.34 13.71
C THR A 701 11.51 -36.92 13.87
N VAL A 702 11.10 -36.57 15.09
CA VAL A 702 10.68 -35.19 15.43
C VAL A 702 11.76 -34.16 15.09
N THR A 703 13.03 -34.44 15.46
CA THR A 703 14.17 -33.56 15.22
C THR A 703 14.45 -33.36 13.74
N GLN A 704 14.35 -34.42 12.93
CA GLN A 704 14.47 -34.36 11.47
C GLN A 704 13.35 -33.50 10.85
N MET A 705 12.12 -33.68 11.33
CA MET A 705 10.99 -32.90 10.81
C MET A 705 11.04 -31.43 11.22
N LEU A 706 11.55 -31.10 12.39
CA LEU A 706 11.80 -29.72 12.79
C LEU A 706 12.91 -29.08 11.96
N TRP A 707 13.94 -29.84 11.60
CA TRP A 707 14.94 -29.35 10.62
C TRP A 707 14.27 -28.96 9.28
N VAL A 708 13.40 -29.80 8.78
CA VAL A 708 12.70 -29.58 7.50
C VAL A 708 11.70 -28.42 7.62
N ASN A 709 10.76 -28.50 8.56
CA ASN A 709 9.65 -27.54 8.64
C ASN A 709 10.06 -26.16 9.14
N LEU A 710 11.11 -26.07 9.97
CA LEU A 710 11.51 -24.79 10.54
C LEU A 710 12.67 -24.17 9.75
N ILE A 711 13.75 -24.90 9.52
CA ILE A 711 14.96 -24.33 8.93
C ILE A 711 14.85 -24.31 7.40
N MET A 712 14.59 -25.46 6.80
CA MET A 712 14.50 -25.56 5.34
C MET A 712 13.35 -24.71 4.79
N ASP A 713 12.16 -24.75 5.42
CA ASP A 713 11.00 -23.98 5.00
C ASP A 713 11.21 -22.47 5.15
N THR A 714 11.95 -22.02 6.17
CA THR A 714 12.32 -20.62 6.34
C THR A 714 13.16 -20.10 5.17
N PHE A 715 14.21 -20.84 4.79
CA PHE A 715 15.03 -20.46 3.65
C PHE A 715 14.28 -20.58 2.33
N ALA A 716 13.42 -21.59 2.18
CA ALA A 716 12.54 -21.72 1.03
C ALA A 716 11.56 -20.54 0.92
N ALA A 717 10.98 -20.12 2.05
CA ALA A 717 10.11 -18.94 2.12
C ALA A 717 10.85 -17.67 1.69
N MET A 718 12.09 -17.46 2.16
CA MET A 718 12.93 -16.34 1.72
C MET A 718 13.19 -16.36 0.21
N ALA A 719 13.55 -17.51 -0.32
CA ALA A 719 13.80 -17.68 -1.74
C ALA A 719 12.56 -17.37 -2.58
N LEU A 720 11.41 -17.95 -2.23
CA LEU A 720 10.16 -17.77 -2.96
C LEU A 720 9.58 -16.35 -2.80
N ALA A 721 9.71 -15.72 -1.62
CA ALA A 721 9.33 -14.34 -1.38
C ALA A 721 10.20 -13.33 -2.17
N SER A 722 11.46 -13.71 -2.48
CA SER A 722 12.40 -12.86 -3.21
C SER A 722 12.19 -12.87 -4.72
N ILE A 723 11.28 -13.68 -5.26
CA ILE A 723 11.01 -13.75 -6.70
C ILE A 723 10.51 -12.40 -7.20
N ALA A 724 11.13 -11.89 -8.26
CA ALA A 724 10.75 -10.64 -8.90
C ALA A 724 9.33 -10.71 -9.50
N PRO A 725 8.60 -9.60 -9.55
CA PRO A 725 7.30 -9.57 -10.18
C PRO A 725 7.45 -9.79 -11.69
N SER A 726 6.46 -10.43 -12.28
CA SER A 726 6.35 -10.58 -13.73
C SER A 726 5.15 -9.80 -14.23
N MET A 727 5.31 -9.08 -15.35
CA MET A 727 4.20 -8.39 -16.02
C MET A 727 3.10 -9.37 -16.48
N ASP A 728 3.39 -10.66 -16.57
CA ASP A 728 2.40 -11.69 -16.94
C ASP A 728 1.22 -11.74 -15.97
N VAL A 729 1.42 -11.31 -14.71
CA VAL A 729 0.33 -11.26 -13.72
C VAL A 729 -0.75 -10.23 -14.07
N MET A 730 -0.42 -9.24 -14.90
CA MET A 730 -1.37 -8.22 -15.37
C MET A 730 -2.29 -8.73 -16.50
N ASN A 731 -1.98 -9.89 -17.08
CA ASN A 731 -2.84 -10.56 -18.07
C ASN A 731 -3.88 -11.48 -17.41
N GLU A 732 -3.85 -11.62 -16.09
CA GLU A 732 -4.79 -12.46 -15.34
C GLU A 732 -5.94 -11.61 -14.79
N LYS A 733 -7.15 -12.21 -14.73
CA LYS A 733 -8.30 -11.53 -14.10
C LYS A 733 -8.10 -11.43 -12.59
N PRO A 734 -8.66 -10.39 -11.94
CA PRO A 734 -8.64 -10.29 -10.49
C PRO A 734 -9.28 -11.52 -9.83
N ARG A 735 -8.73 -11.96 -8.72
CA ARG A 735 -9.30 -13.03 -7.90
C ARG A 735 -10.58 -12.54 -7.20
N LYS A 736 -11.53 -13.44 -7.00
CA LYS A 736 -12.70 -13.14 -6.17
C LYS A 736 -12.31 -13.19 -4.68
N ARG A 737 -12.92 -12.34 -3.88
CA ARG A 737 -12.69 -12.31 -2.43
C ARG A 737 -13.04 -13.64 -1.73
N THR A 738 -13.95 -14.41 -2.30
CA THR A 738 -14.41 -15.71 -1.80
C THR A 738 -13.54 -16.89 -2.25
N ASP A 739 -12.61 -16.69 -3.19
CA ASP A 739 -11.76 -17.75 -3.70
C ASP A 739 -10.85 -18.29 -2.60
N PHE A 740 -10.86 -19.61 -2.42
CA PHE A 740 -9.96 -20.27 -1.47
C PHE A 740 -8.52 -20.19 -1.97
N ILE A 741 -7.58 -20.02 -1.05
CA ILE A 741 -6.17 -19.81 -1.42
C ILE A 741 -5.58 -20.99 -2.21
N ILE A 742 -6.04 -22.22 -1.93
CA ILE A 742 -5.64 -23.42 -2.67
C ILE A 742 -6.52 -23.56 -3.91
N SER A 743 -5.98 -23.24 -5.05
CA SER A 743 -6.64 -23.47 -6.34
C SER A 743 -6.69 -24.97 -6.70
N PRO A 744 -7.60 -25.40 -7.59
CA PRO A 744 -7.61 -26.78 -8.09
C PRO A 744 -6.28 -27.21 -8.71
N ALA A 745 -5.58 -26.30 -9.37
CA ALA A 745 -4.26 -26.57 -9.94
C ALA A 745 -3.20 -26.83 -8.85
N MET A 746 -3.22 -26.05 -7.75
CA MET A 746 -2.35 -26.29 -6.59
C MET A 746 -2.66 -27.65 -5.96
N ARG A 747 -3.92 -27.97 -5.72
CA ARG A 747 -4.33 -29.25 -5.16
C ARG A 747 -3.82 -30.42 -6.02
N ASN A 748 -4.03 -30.39 -7.32
CA ASN A 748 -3.58 -31.41 -8.23
C ASN A 748 -2.04 -31.54 -8.25
N ASN A 749 -1.30 -30.43 -8.13
CA ASN A 749 0.14 -30.46 -8.04
C ASN A 749 0.62 -31.07 -6.72
N ILE A 750 0.06 -30.65 -5.58
CA ILE A 750 0.43 -31.17 -4.24
C ILE A 750 0.23 -32.68 -4.18
N PHE A 751 -0.93 -33.18 -4.58
CA PHE A 751 -1.21 -34.62 -4.52
C PHE A 751 -0.49 -35.40 -5.63
N GLY A 752 -0.32 -34.86 -6.83
CA GLY A 752 0.37 -35.53 -7.93
C GLY A 752 1.86 -35.68 -7.67
N VAL A 753 2.53 -34.59 -7.30
CA VAL A 753 3.97 -34.62 -6.96
C VAL A 753 4.16 -35.41 -5.66
N GLY A 754 3.31 -35.19 -4.66
CA GLY A 754 3.33 -35.92 -3.40
C GLY A 754 3.19 -37.42 -3.57
N ALA A 755 2.28 -37.90 -4.41
CA ALA A 755 2.14 -39.33 -4.72
C ALA A 755 3.38 -39.91 -5.39
N GLY A 756 4.00 -39.18 -6.33
CA GLY A 756 5.25 -39.59 -6.95
C GLY A 756 6.38 -39.76 -5.93
N PHE A 757 6.54 -38.79 -5.02
CA PHE A 757 7.54 -38.88 -3.95
C PHE A 757 7.26 -40.00 -2.98
N LEU A 758 5.99 -40.19 -2.60
CA LEU A 758 5.56 -41.26 -1.70
C LEU A 758 5.85 -42.65 -2.28
N ILE A 759 5.60 -42.86 -3.58
CA ILE A 759 5.92 -44.13 -4.26
C ILE A 759 7.43 -44.44 -4.16
N VAL A 760 8.28 -43.45 -4.44
CA VAL A 760 9.75 -43.61 -4.36
C VAL A 760 10.15 -43.92 -2.92
N LEU A 761 9.68 -43.19 -1.94
CA LEU A 761 10.05 -43.34 -0.54
C LEU A 761 9.50 -44.65 0.05
N MET A 762 8.29 -45.04 -0.28
CA MET A 762 7.72 -46.32 0.18
C MET A 762 8.43 -47.52 -0.47
N GLY A 763 8.78 -47.42 -1.75
CA GLY A 763 9.57 -48.40 -2.44
C GLY A 763 10.96 -48.58 -1.77
N LEU A 764 11.60 -47.48 -1.39
CA LEU A 764 12.90 -47.49 -0.70
C LEU A 764 12.79 -48.11 0.69
N LEU A 765 11.75 -47.76 1.50
CA LEU A 765 11.49 -48.37 2.78
C LEU A 765 11.25 -49.88 2.69
N ALA A 766 10.43 -50.29 1.73
CA ALA A 766 10.18 -51.73 1.47
C ALA A 766 11.45 -52.46 1.06
N PHE A 767 12.29 -51.83 0.24
CA PHE A 767 13.58 -52.39 -0.18
C PHE A 767 14.53 -52.56 1.01
N PHE A 768 14.75 -51.54 1.83
CA PHE A 768 15.62 -51.60 3.01
C PHE A 768 15.11 -52.59 4.06
N LYS A 769 13.83 -52.67 4.29
CA LYS A 769 13.24 -53.64 5.19
C LYS A 769 13.53 -55.08 4.79
N ASN A 770 13.54 -55.38 3.51
CA ASN A 770 13.78 -56.74 2.97
C ASN A 770 15.28 -57.09 2.77
N MET A 771 16.20 -56.15 3.07
CA MET A 771 17.65 -56.44 3.02
C MET A 771 18.07 -57.41 4.14
N PRO A 772 19.08 -58.26 3.88
CA PRO A 772 19.70 -59.06 4.91
C PRO A 772 20.34 -58.17 6.01
N GLY A 773 19.83 -58.23 7.23
CA GLY A 773 20.26 -57.38 8.35
C GLY A 773 19.22 -56.33 8.76
N GLY A 774 18.18 -56.11 7.96
CA GLY A 774 17.11 -55.14 8.24
C GLY A 774 17.53 -53.66 8.06
N MET A 775 16.72 -52.74 8.57
CA MET A 775 17.03 -51.29 8.53
C MET A 775 17.95 -50.88 9.68
N ASP A 776 19.08 -50.30 9.38
CA ASP A 776 19.99 -49.67 10.32
C ASP A 776 19.95 -48.12 10.23
N VAL A 777 20.76 -47.44 11.03
CA VAL A 777 20.84 -46.00 11.06
C VAL A 777 21.31 -45.43 9.72
N HIS A 778 22.17 -46.16 9.01
CA HIS A 778 22.66 -45.78 7.70
C HIS A 778 21.51 -45.71 6.68
N HIS A 779 20.72 -46.77 6.57
CA HIS A 779 19.56 -46.81 5.68
C HIS A 779 18.54 -45.70 6.01
N LEU A 780 18.32 -45.40 7.30
CA LEU A 780 17.44 -44.30 7.71
C LEU A 780 18.01 -42.92 7.36
N THR A 781 19.35 -42.77 7.43
CA THR A 781 20.02 -41.52 6.99
C THR A 781 19.92 -41.32 5.47
N VAL A 782 20.10 -42.39 4.70
CA VAL A 782 19.89 -42.37 3.24
C VAL A 782 18.43 -42.01 2.91
N PHE A 783 17.47 -42.64 3.59
CA PHE A 783 16.07 -42.37 3.39
C PHE A 783 15.72 -40.88 3.67
N PHE A 784 16.17 -40.37 4.83
CA PHE A 784 15.96 -38.98 5.21
C PHE A 784 16.60 -37.99 4.23
N THR A 785 17.83 -38.27 3.80
CA THR A 785 18.56 -37.44 2.85
C THR A 785 17.88 -37.44 1.47
N ILE A 786 17.38 -38.57 1.00
CA ILE A 786 16.58 -38.67 -0.24
C ILE A 786 15.28 -37.86 -0.09
N PHE A 787 14.58 -37.98 1.06
CA PHE A 787 13.39 -37.19 1.33
C PHE A 787 13.67 -35.69 1.22
N VAL A 788 14.72 -35.20 1.85
CA VAL A 788 15.11 -33.77 1.78
C VAL A 788 15.50 -33.37 0.37
N MET A 789 16.28 -34.19 -0.35
CA MET A 789 16.75 -33.88 -1.70
C MET A 789 15.62 -33.87 -2.74
N LEU A 790 14.59 -34.69 -2.60
CA LEU A 790 13.40 -34.62 -3.44
C LEU A 790 12.70 -33.24 -3.28
N GLN A 791 12.60 -32.75 -2.04
CA GLN A 791 12.02 -31.43 -1.75
C GLN A 791 12.93 -30.30 -2.22
N PHE A 792 14.23 -30.46 -2.07
CA PHE A 792 15.22 -29.52 -2.59
C PHE A 792 15.03 -29.24 -4.09
N TRP A 793 14.90 -30.27 -4.90
CA TRP A 793 14.64 -30.10 -6.34
C TRP A 793 13.21 -29.59 -6.62
N ASN A 794 12.25 -29.96 -5.77
CA ASN A 794 10.88 -29.48 -5.89
C ASN A 794 10.77 -27.98 -5.59
N LEU A 795 11.64 -27.39 -4.78
CA LEU A 795 11.70 -25.95 -4.54
C LEU A 795 11.85 -25.16 -5.85
N PHE A 796 12.72 -25.63 -6.74
CA PHE A 796 12.89 -25.01 -8.06
C PHE A 796 11.62 -25.13 -8.92
N ASN A 797 10.96 -26.28 -8.90
CA ASN A 797 9.69 -26.47 -9.61
C ASN A 797 8.57 -25.58 -9.04
N ALA A 798 8.50 -25.45 -7.72
CA ALA A 798 7.55 -24.58 -7.04
C ALA A 798 7.77 -23.09 -7.37
N SER A 799 9.02 -22.66 -7.55
CA SER A 799 9.36 -21.27 -7.86
C SER A 799 8.74 -20.76 -9.16
N VAL A 800 8.50 -21.62 -10.12
CA VAL A 800 7.86 -21.31 -11.42
C VAL A 800 6.43 -21.84 -11.52
N PHE A 801 5.84 -22.30 -10.40
CA PHE A 801 4.46 -22.75 -10.38
C PHE A 801 3.50 -21.64 -10.87
N GLY A 802 2.51 -22.02 -11.66
CA GLY A 802 1.56 -21.07 -12.27
C GLY A 802 2.10 -20.35 -13.50
N THR A 803 3.32 -20.62 -13.92
CA THR A 803 3.91 -20.10 -15.16
C THR A 803 4.24 -21.23 -16.14
N ASN A 804 4.42 -20.90 -17.42
CA ASN A 804 4.94 -21.84 -18.42
C ASN A 804 6.43 -21.60 -18.72
N HIS A 805 7.10 -20.73 -17.92
CA HIS A 805 8.51 -20.42 -18.15
C HIS A 805 9.42 -21.54 -17.63
N SER A 806 10.58 -21.67 -18.23
CA SER A 806 11.66 -22.51 -17.71
C SER A 806 12.31 -21.84 -16.49
N ILE A 807 12.78 -22.62 -15.54
CA ILE A 807 13.56 -22.13 -14.40
C ILE A 807 14.80 -21.35 -14.88
N PHE A 808 15.37 -21.76 -16.01
CA PHE A 808 16.59 -21.19 -16.56
C PHE A 808 16.38 -19.92 -17.41
N LYS A 809 15.15 -19.43 -17.55
CA LYS A 809 14.86 -18.27 -18.40
C LYS A 809 15.36 -16.96 -17.79
N ASP A 810 15.39 -16.85 -16.47
CA ASP A 810 15.81 -15.66 -15.72
C ASP A 810 17.02 -15.98 -14.84
N ALA A 811 18.22 -15.58 -15.29
CA ALA A 811 19.47 -15.86 -14.60
C ALA A 811 19.56 -15.21 -13.20
N GLY A 812 18.95 -14.02 -13.00
CA GLY A 812 18.92 -13.34 -11.70
C GLY A 812 18.07 -14.08 -10.68
N HIS A 813 16.93 -14.62 -11.12
CA HIS A 813 16.08 -15.47 -10.32
C HIS A 813 16.78 -16.80 -9.94
N ALA A 814 17.38 -17.44 -10.92
CA ALA A 814 18.11 -18.70 -10.72
C ALA A 814 19.27 -18.54 -9.71
N MET A 815 19.99 -17.41 -9.74
CA MET A 815 21.09 -17.13 -8.81
C MET A 815 20.63 -16.97 -7.37
N GLY A 816 19.53 -16.25 -7.14
CA GLY A 816 18.94 -16.11 -5.80
C GLY A 816 18.47 -17.44 -5.22
N MET A 817 17.84 -18.27 -6.04
CA MET A 817 17.41 -19.61 -5.67
C MET A 817 18.60 -20.55 -5.38
N LEU A 818 19.67 -20.47 -6.17
CA LEU A 818 20.90 -21.26 -5.97
C LEU A 818 21.57 -20.94 -4.63
N GLY A 819 21.62 -19.68 -4.22
CA GLY A 819 22.19 -19.28 -2.93
C GLY A 819 21.48 -19.95 -1.75
N VAL A 820 20.15 -19.90 -1.75
CA VAL A 820 19.33 -20.56 -0.71
C VAL A 820 19.42 -22.07 -0.80
N ALA A 821 19.40 -22.63 -2.00
CA ALA A 821 19.54 -24.05 -2.22
C ALA A 821 20.89 -24.58 -1.66
N LEU A 822 21.97 -23.83 -1.86
CA LEU A 822 23.29 -24.19 -1.31
C LEU A 822 23.26 -24.21 0.23
N ILE A 823 22.57 -23.24 0.88
CA ILE A 823 22.40 -23.21 2.35
C ILE A 823 21.66 -24.46 2.83
N ILE A 824 20.58 -24.85 2.14
CA ILE A 824 19.82 -26.07 2.47
C ILE A 824 20.69 -27.32 2.29
N LEU A 825 21.46 -27.42 1.21
CA LEU A 825 22.33 -28.53 0.94
C LEU A 825 23.44 -28.67 1.99
N VAL A 826 24.13 -27.58 2.34
CA VAL A 826 25.16 -27.54 3.37
C VAL A 826 24.53 -27.86 4.74
N GLY A 827 23.35 -27.33 5.05
CA GLY A 827 22.66 -27.67 6.27
C GLY A 827 22.30 -29.14 6.37
N GLN A 828 21.78 -29.75 5.28
CA GLN A 828 21.49 -31.20 5.25
C GLN A 828 22.79 -32.04 5.42
N PHE A 829 23.87 -31.59 4.81
CA PHE A 829 25.18 -32.24 5.00
C PHE A 829 25.59 -32.21 6.49
N ILE A 830 25.45 -31.05 7.16
CA ILE A 830 25.76 -30.93 8.59
C ILE A 830 24.87 -31.85 9.45
N VAL A 831 23.58 -31.95 9.12
CA VAL A 831 22.61 -32.80 9.86
C VAL A 831 22.99 -34.29 9.80
N THR A 832 23.64 -34.78 8.71
CA THR A 832 24.11 -36.15 8.66
C THR A 832 25.19 -36.46 9.71
N PHE A 833 25.89 -35.45 10.24
CA PHE A 833 26.82 -35.58 11.36
C PHE A 833 26.14 -35.45 12.75
N GLY A 834 24.83 -35.27 12.80
CA GLY A 834 24.09 -35.01 14.02
C GLY A 834 23.98 -36.21 14.99
N GLY A 835 24.40 -37.39 14.56
CA GLY A 835 24.48 -38.58 15.37
C GLY A 835 23.15 -38.99 16.03
N LYS A 836 23.16 -39.31 17.32
CA LYS A 836 21.98 -39.73 18.06
C LYS A 836 20.85 -38.67 18.11
N VAL A 837 21.19 -37.34 18.03
CA VAL A 837 20.19 -36.24 18.11
C VAL A 837 19.27 -36.27 16.90
N PHE A 838 19.83 -36.46 15.70
CA PHE A 838 19.08 -36.53 14.46
C PHE A 838 18.85 -37.98 13.99
N ARG A 839 19.34 -38.95 14.72
CA ARG A 839 19.38 -40.38 14.31
C ARG A 839 19.94 -40.53 12.91
N THR A 840 21.15 -39.98 12.70
CA THR A 840 21.86 -39.95 11.44
C THR A 840 23.31 -40.31 11.61
N GLU A 841 23.95 -40.74 10.52
CA GLU A 841 25.40 -40.95 10.42
C GLU A 841 25.96 -40.39 9.12
N PRO A 842 27.26 -40.04 9.09
CA PRO A 842 27.88 -39.45 7.91
C PRO A 842 27.79 -40.37 6.70
N LEU A 843 27.31 -39.85 5.56
CA LEU A 843 27.23 -40.57 4.30
C LEU A 843 28.52 -40.40 3.49
N PRO A 844 29.01 -41.44 2.79
CA PRO A 844 30.13 -41.37 1.86
C PRO A 844 29.85 -40.41 0.69
N ALA A 845 30.87 -39.73 0.18
CA ALA A 845 30.71 -38.76 -0.91
C ALA A 845 30.09 -39.36 -2.18
N LEU A 846 30.34 -40.64 -2.43
CA LEU A 846 29.78 -41.37 -3.58
C LEU A 846 28.25 -41.54 -3.45
N GLU A 847 27.77 -41.82 -2.25
CA GLU A 847 26.32 -41.93 -1.97
C GLU A 847 25.63 -40.59 -2.09
N TRP A 848 26.26 -39.50 -1.60
CA TRP A 848 25.79 -38.13 -1.85
C TRP A 848 25.65 -37.84 -3.33
N ALA A 849 26.64 -38.22 -4.15
CA ALA A 849 26.58 -38.03 -5.60
C ALA A 849 25.42 -38.80 -6.24
N TYR A 850 25.15 -40.04 -5.81
CA TYR A 850 24.02 -40.84 -6.30
C TYR A 850 22.68 -40.27 -5.85
N ILE A 851 22.58 -39.80 -4.61
CA ILE A 851 21.33 -39.20 -4.07
C ILE A 851 21.02 -37.89 -4.82
N ILE A 852 22.00 -37.01 -4.97
CA ILE A 852 21.84 -35.74 -5.70
C ILE A 852 21.47 -36.02 -7.17
N ALA A 853 22.15 -36.88 -7.85
CA ALA A 853 21.89 -37.20 -9.26
C ALA A 853 20.53 -37.88 -9.44
N GLY A 854 20.23 -38.90 -8.62
CA GLY A 854 18.95 -39.64 -8.70
C GLY A 854 17.73 -38.76 -8.39
N THR A 855 17.82 -37.92 -7.35
CA THR A 855 16.70 -37.04 -6.98
C THR A 855 16.56 -35.86 -7.94
N SER A 856 17.60 -35.45 -8.70
CA SER A 856 17.51 -34.35 -9.68
C SER A 856 16.50 -34.61 -10.80
N VAL A 857 16.10 -35.85 -11.02
CA VAL A 857 15.05 -36.24 -11.97
C VAL A 857 13.74 -35.44 -11.73
N VAL A 858 13.45 -35.05 -10.49
CA VAL A 858 12.29 -34.22 -10.13
C VAL A 858 12.34 -32.89 -10.88
N LEU A 859 13.50 -32.24 -10.94
CA LEU A 859 13.67 -30.98 -11.66
C LEU A 859 13.41 -31.16 -13.17
N TRP A 860 14.01 -32.21 -13.76
CA TRP A 860 13.92 -32.46 -15.20
C TRP A 860 12.50 -32.86 -15.63
N ILE A 861 11.78 -33.65 -14.84
CA ILE A 861 10.38 -33.98 -15.12
C ILE A 861 9.56 -32.69 -15.15
N GLY A 862 9.78 -31.77 -14.20
CA GLY A 862 9.11 -30.48 -14.19
C GLY A 862 9.43 -29.63 -15.43
N GLU A 863 10.68 -29.59 -15.88
CA GLU A 863 11.09 -28.85 -17.10
C GLU A 863 10.49 -29.45 -18.37
N ILE A 864 10.53 -30.77 -18.51
CA ILE A 864 9.92 -31.47 -19.65
C ILE A 864 8.42 -31.17 -19.72
N TRP A 865 7.72 -31.25 -18.58
CA TRP A 865 6.28 -30.98 -18.52
C TRP A 865 5.96 -29.54 -18.94
N ARG A 866 6.73 -28.56 -18.48
CA ARG A 866 6.58 -27.16 -18.90
C ARG A 866 6.92 -26.97 -20.39
N GLY A 867 7.90 -27.70 -20.89
CA GLY A 867 8.24 -27.73 -22.32
C GLY A 867 7.09 -28.23 -23.19
N VAL A 868 6.48 -29.34 -22.81
CA VAL A 868 5.29 -29.91 -23.48
C VAL A 868 4.13 -28.92 -23.46
N LYS A 869 3.81 -28.32 -22.30
CA LYS A 869 2.76 -27.31 -22.20
C LYS A 869 2.99 -26.09 -23.08
N ARG A 870 4.24 -25.67 -23.25
CA ARG A 870 4.59 -24.57 -24.19
C ARG A 870 4.33 -24.94 -25.65
N MET A 871 4.65 -26.18 -26.03
CA MET A 871 4.39 -26.68 -27.40
C MET A 871 2.89 -26.83 -27.68
N MET A 872 2.10 -27.23 -26.69
CA MET A 872 0.64 -27.37 -26.84
C MET A 872 -0.12 -26.02 -26.88
N LYS A 873 0.50 -24.92 -26.43
CA LYS A 873 -0.11 -23.57 -26.46
C LYS A 873 0.28 -22.77 -27.70
N LYS A 874 1.27 -23.19 -28.47
CA LYS A 874 1.56 -22.69 -29.81
C LYS A 874 0.66 -23.40 -30.85
#